data_da472447011d66cbc11643d05d25f67e
#
_entry.id   da472447011d66cbc11643d05d25f67e
#
_cell.length_a   1.000
_cell.length_b   1.000
_cell.length_c   1.000
_cell.angle_alpha   90.00
_cell.angle_beta   90.00
_cell.angle_gamma   90.00
#
_symmetry.space_group_name_H-M   'P 1'
#
loop_
_entity.id
_entity.type
_entity.pdbx_description
1 polymer ?
#
loop_
_entity_poly.entity_id
_entity_poly.type
_entity_poly.pdbx_seq_one_letter_code
_entity_poly.pdbx_strand_id
1 'polypeptide(L)'
;MSSWPSGPLHPAQRRYLAEELVRLRRSDEGRRSTSPHRAAKVDPNPHQIEAVIFALARLREGGCILADEVGLGKTIEAGLVIAQLKAEGARRVLLIAPKSLLGQWRQELFQLFEVEAREGSSKPGALDGDGVFLINREAAGSENGQKALAAAAPFDLCVIDEAHEVFAGIYKRYTQAGDYNASSEHARTAGRVREVLGRTPVLLLTATPIQNNLAELWGLVQYVDPLGTLLGDLPTFRAVFCGADDRQVAPGQEDELRSRLKQVLQRTLRRQAQSFLEKPFVNREARLFEYAMSEEERALYDDVTAYILEPGIIAFQGRHRQLLLIGFHRRMASSTAALRASLERVAGRLQRMLEGVVDPDEPESDLEELEEVVEEGPARSARAESRAPAEIQAEQRRVLGFVERARKIAQDDSKFRALHAALTFVSGRARAGQGSDRVVIFTESLVTQASLRERLISSGVVTDDEVTLLSGQNESPRAKAALARWREEVPAHPEPSVHPEPPVHPERSRGGSGAVSTEIAVRLALVHEFKTRSRVFISTEAGAKGLNLQFCNTVVNYDLPWNPQRIEQRIGRCHRYGQQHDVTVINFLAKDNETQRLTFDILSQKLELFGTVLDASDQVLHRGAHTSGEVLVSAIGAEFEGELRRIYERARTVDEVHDELRALRDRVAEERRRFEETSARTASVLAERFDEEVQQVFRGHQARLPAALAELDADLLRVVTGDLDARAVTWKASQTGAGSMLEFEGAVHGPLHVSHPLVVAAVNAARAESRWPAVSVKMAGVKKGPARLRLVKLGVDGFERVEQLLPVVVCGDGEVLDAETALRLLQTRFAPLSGSLQFAAATRGGSAFAPDPGPPSPRGASPPFPASQAEGVMGDAVEQAVFFAQAEIDSAEHHRFERATIQGERFVEDRLLVLRQRKAALAERFELATQRRDGATGSEAREDAERARTALQQQLDGVEEEYERLARRDDPRFQQHQAHIQQRRYAPPRLETLFDLDLVIE
;
A
#
# COMPACT_ATOMS: atom_id res chain seq x y z
N MET A 1 28.08 -9.82 -22.10
CA MET A 1 27.89 -10.71 -23.29
C MET A 1 27.73 -12.13 -22.77
N SER A 2 26.70 -12.87 -23.15
CA SER A 2 26.44 -14.20 -22.62
C SER A 2 27.60 -15.12 -23.01
N SER A 3 28.18 -15.83 -22.06
CA SER A 3 29.26 -16.79 -22.23
C SER A 3 28.85 -18.09 -22.95
N TRP A 4 27.58 -18.18 -23.35
CA TRP A 4 27.01 -19.38 -23.94
C TRP A 4 27.33 -19.52 -25.45
N PRO A 5 27.58 -20.76 -25.95
CA PRO A 5 27.88 -21.01 -27.35
C PRO A 5 26.69 -20.67 -28.26
N SER A 6 26.98 -20.23 -29.46
CA SER A 6 25.97 -20.07 -30.52
C SER A 6 25.54 -21.42 -31.11
N GLY A 7 24.23 -21.57 -31.41
CA GLY A 7 23.64 -22.78 -31.99
C GLY A 7 22.90 -23.65 -30.96
N PRO A 8 22.44 -24.86 -31.34
CA PRO A 8 21.65 -25.73 -30.48
C PRO A 8 22.34 -26.07 -29.17
N LEU A 9 21.63 -25.95 -28.06
CA LEU A 9 22.13 -26.29 -26.74
C LEU A 9 21.87 -27.76 -26.41
N HIS A 10 22.83 -28.38 -25.73
CA HIS A 10 22.65 -29.72 -25.18
C HIS A 10 21.54 -29.72 -24.09
N PRO A 11 20.78 -30.81 -23.92
CA PRO A 11 19.72 -30.88 -22.87
C PRO A 11 20.20 -30.46 -21.49
N ALA A 12 21.37 -30.83 -21.05
CA ALA A 12 21.95 -30.43 -19.76
C ALA A 12 22.18 -28.91 -19.67
N GLN A 13 22.62 -28.28 -20.74
CA GLN A 13 22.77 -26.81 -20.79
C GLN A 13 21.41 -26.08 -20.73
N ARG A 14 20.43 -26.63 -21.48
CA ARG A 14 19.05 -26.11 -21.40
C ARG A 14 18.47 -26.23 -19.98
N ARG A 15 18.69 -27.39 -19.32
CA ARG A 15 18.25 -27.60 -17.93
C ARG A 15 18.90 -26.59 -16.97
N TYR A 16 20.19 -26.40 -17.07
CA TYR A 16 20.91 -25.41 -16.25
C TYR A 16 20.33 -24.02 -16.45
N LEU A 17 20.19 -23.56 -17.68
CA LEU A 17 19.66 -22.23 -17.98
C LEU A 17 18.23 -22.04 -17.47
N ALA A 18 17.39 -23.06 -17.64
CA ALA A 18 16.01 -23.02 -17.14
C ALA A 18 15.97 -22.91 -15.61
N GLU A 19 16.78 -23.70 -14.90
CA GLU A 19 16.85 -23.60 -13.43
C GLU A 19 17.48 -22.28 -12.99
N GLU A 20 18.55 -21.81 -13.65
CA GLU A 20 19.20 -20.52 -13.34
C GLU A 20 18.25 -19.33 -13.55
N LEU A 21 17.36 -19.39 -14.54
CA LEU A 21 16.37 -18.33 -14.81
C LEU A 21 15.36 -18.21 -13.68
N VAL A 22 14.89 -19.34 -13.11
CA VAL A 22 13.77 -19.39 -12.17
C VAL A 22 14.19 -19.65 -10.72
N ARG A 23 15.48 -19.85 -10.41
CA ARG A 23 15.95 -20.07 -9.04
C ARG A 23 15.65 -18.86 -8.15
N LEU A 24 15.40 -19.15 -6.89
CA LEU A 24 15.19 -18.13 -5.87
C LEU A 24 16.53 -17.45 -5.52
N ARG A 25 16.60 -16.14 -5.71
CA ARG A 25 17.77 -15.31 -5.47
C ARG A 25 17.59 -14.47 -4.23
N ARG A 26 18.69 -13.97 -3.67
CA ARG A 26 18.66 -12.99 -2.60
C ARG A 26 18.08 -11.66 -3.06
N SER A 27 17.47 -10.91 -2.14
CA SER A 27 16.86 -9.61 -2.44
C SER A 27 17.85 -8.58 -2.97
N ASP A 28 19.12 -8.64 -2.54
CA ASP A 28 20.20 -7.76 -2.97
C ASP A 28 20.86 -8.16 -4.30
N GLU A 29 20.57 -9.35 -4.83
CA GLU A 29 20.98 -9.74 -6.18
C GLU A 29 20.19 -8.91 -7.21
N GLY A 30 20.88 -8.08 -8.00
CA GLY A 30 20.25 -7.21 -9.01
C GLY A 30 19.28 -7.92 -9.95
N ARG A 31 19.52 -9.21 -10.21
CA ARG A 31 18.67 -10.06 -11.05
C ARG A 31 17.30 -10.35 -10.45
N ARG A 32 17.17 -10.47 -9.14
CA ARG A 32 15.85 -10.65 -8.49
C ARG A 32 14.99 -9.41 -8.62
N SER A 33 15.58 -8.24 -8.49
CA SER A 33 14.85 -6.97 -8.62
C SER A 33 14.52 -6.61 -10.06
N THR A 34 15.24 -7.14 -11.06
CA THR A 34 15.02 -6.81 -12.49
C THR A 34 14.01 -7.72 -13.18
N SER A 35 13.77 -8.92 -12.67
CA SER A 35 12.80 -9.87 -13.26
C SER A 35 11.38 -9.28 -13.40
N PRO A 36 10.81 -8.60 -12.38
CA PRO A 36 9.49 -8.00 -12.50
C PRO A 36 9.46 -6.82 -13.48
N HIS A 37 10.60 -6.14 -13.74
CA HIS A 37 10.63 -5.01 -14.66
C HIS A 37 10.34 -5.41 -16.11
N ARG A 38 10.77 -6.60 -16.51
CA ARG A 38 10.47 -7.09 -17.87
C ARG A 38 9.04 -7.58 -18.02
N ALA A 39 8.43 -8.08 -16.94
CA ALA A 39 7.01 -8.43 -16.93
C ALA A 39 6.12 -7.19 -16.83
N ALA A 40 6.61 -6.11 -16.23
CA ALA A 40 5.88 -4.88 -16.07
C ALA A 40 5.99 -4.01 -17.32
N LYS A 41 4.85 -3.49 -17.78
CA LYS A 41 4.80 -2.46 -18.85
C LYS A 41 5.11 -1.07 -18.27
N VAL A 42 6.03 -1.00 -17.32
CA VAL A 42 6.44 0.21 -16.59
C VAL A 42 7.94 0.19 -16.45
N ASP A 43 8.60 1.29 -16.75
CA ASP A 43 10.00 1.52 -16.40
C ASP A 43 10.07 2.05 -14.97
N PRO A 44 10.46 1.23 -13.98
CA PRO A 44 10.45 1.65 -12.60
C PRO A 44 11.64 2.57 -12.29
N ASN A 45 11.34 3.55 -11.47
CA ASN A 45 12.32 4.50 -10.99
C ASN A 45 13.22 3.88 -9.89
N PRO A 46 14.43 4.40 -9.66
CA PRO A 46 15.36 3.87 -8.67
C PRO A 46 14.78 3.69 -7.26
N HIS A 47 13.91 4.62 -6.81
CA HIS A 47 13.23 4.50 -5.51
C HIS A 47 12.26 3.32 -5.46
N GLN A 48 11.53 3.06 -6.55
CA GLN A 48 10.61 1.91 -6.64
C GLN A 48 11.38 0.57 -6.62
N ILE A 49 12.56 0.53 -7.26
CA ILE A 49 13.46 -0.63 -7.20
C ILE A 49 13.90 -0.88 -5.76
N GLU A 50 14.34 0.16 -5.06
CA GLU A 50 14.76 0.07 -3.67
C GLU A 50 13.61 -0.39 -2.77
N ALA A 51 12.41 0.15 -2.95
CA ALA A 51 11.21 -0.27 -2.22
C ALA A 51 10.90 -1.77 -2.45
N VAL A 52 11.02 -2.26 -3.67
CA VAL A 52 10.84 -3.69 -4.00
C VAL A 52 11.90 -4.56 -3.34
N ILE A 53 13.19 -4.18 -3.42
CA ILE A 53 14.29 -4.89 -2.76
C ILE A 53 14.06 -4.96 -1.25
N PHE A 54 13.71 -3.81 -0.64
CA PHE A 54 13.39 -3.73 0.78
C PHE A 54 12.22 -4.64 1.15
N ALA A 55 11.12 -4.59 0.40
CA ALA A 55 9.96 -5.42 0.66
C ALA A 55 10.29 -6.92 0.57
N LEU A 56 10.92 -7.37 -0.52
CA LEU A 56 11.29 -8.77 -0.73
C LEU A 56 12.23 -9.29 0.38
N ALA A 57 13.10 -8.42 0.90
CA ALA A 57 13.99 -8.76 2.00
C ALA A 57 13.26 -8.97 3.34
N ARG A 58 12.10 -8.30 3.54
CA ARG A 58 11.39 -8.28 4.83
C ARG A 58 10.19 -9.20 4.92
N LEU A 59 9.63 -9.64 3.79
CA LEU A 59 8.40 -10.45 3.79
C LEU A 59 8.51 -11.69 4.67
N ARG A 60 9.65 -12.37 4.72
CA ARG A 60 9.83 -13.54 5.59
C ARG A 60 9.98 -13.21 7.07
N GLU A 61 10.30 -11.97 7.40
CA GLU A 61 10.41 -11.49 8.77
C GLU A 61 9.06 -11.02 9.34
N GLY A 62 8.01 -10.98 8.51
CA GLY A 62 6.64 -10.59 8.86
C GLY A 62 6.07 -9.59 7.87
N GLY A 63 6.92 -8.78 7.23
CA GLY A 63 6.51 -7.81 6.23
C GLY A 63 7.17 -6.45 6.39
N CYS A 64 6.62 -5.46 5.70
CA CYS A 64 7.10 -4.08 5.78
C CYS A 64 6.03 -3.05 5.46
N ILE A 65 6.37 -1.80 5.73
CA ILE A 65 5.56 -0.62 5.45
C ILE A 65 6.25 0.19 4.36
N LEU A 66 5.62 0.34 3.20
CA LEU A 66 6.05 1.27 2.16
C LEU A 66 5.29 2.58 2.36
N ALA A 67 6.02 3.60 2.76
CA ALA A 67 5.47 4.89 3.17
C ALA A 67 5.88 6.03 2.22
N ASP A 68 6.14 5.72 0.96
CA ASP A 68 6.53 6.68 -0.06
C ASP A 68 5.48 7.76 -0.26
N GLU A 69 5.92 8.97 -0.53
CA GLU A 69 5.03 10.14 -0.69
C GLU A 69 3.99 9.92 -1.80
N VAL A 70 2.86 10.60 -1.69
CA VAL A 70 1.77 10.50 -2.69
C VAL A 70 2.30 10.81 -4.09
N GLY A 71 1.99 9.94 -5.06
CA GLY A 71 2.39 10.12 -6.47
C GLY A 71 3.73 9.49 -6.85
N LEU A 72 4.50 8.92 -5.91
CA LEU A 72 5.74 8.18 -6.22
C LEU A 72 5.49 6.76 -6.76
N GLY A 73 4.26 6.26 -6.68
CA GLY A 73 3.87 5.01 -7.34
C GLY A 73 3.86 3.78 -6.45
N LYS A 74 3.41 3.89 -5.20
CA LYS A 74 3.25 2.74 -4.28
C LYS A 74 2.50 1.55 -4.87
N THR A 75 1.50 1.80 -5.72
CA THR A 75 0.79 0.74 -6.46
C THR A 75 1.73 -0.01 -7.41
N ILE A 76 2.68 0.70 -8.04
CA ILE A 76 3.71 0.09 -8.90
C ILE A 76 4.66 -0.75 -8.06
N GLU A 77 5.13 -0.23 -6.93
CA GLU A 77 6.01 -0.95 -6.00
C GLU A 77 5.37 -2.26 -5.54
N ALA A 78 4.14 -2.21 -5.06
CA ALA A 78 3.41 -3.40 -4.62
C ALA A 78 3.09 -4.35 -5.79
N GLY A 79 2.75 -3.82 -6.96
CA GLY A 79 2.53 -4.61 -8.17
C GLY A 79 3.77 -5.38 -8.60
N LEU A 80 4.95 -4.75 -8.54
CA LEU A 80 6.25 -5.39 -8.80
C LEU A 80 6.54 -6.51 -7.79
N VAL A 81 6.26 -6.28 -6.49
CA VAL A 81 6.40 -7.31 -5.45
C VAL A 81 5.47 -8.50 -5.71
N ILE A 82 4.21 -8.24 -6.03
CA ILE A 82 3.23 -9.30 -6.36
C ILE A 82 3.69 -10.10 -7.59
N ALA A 83 4.09 -9.40 -8.66
CA ALA A 83 4.56 -10.04 -9.89
C ALA A 83 5.81 -10.91 -9.64
N GLN A 84 6.76 -10.42 -8.84
CA GLN A 84 7.96 -11.18 -8.47
C GLN A 84 7.61 -12.44 -7.67
N LEU A 85 6.79 -12.31 -6.63
CA LEU A 85 6.41 -13.45 -5.81
C LEU A 85 5.62 -14.50 -6.60
N LYS A 86 4.75 -14.07 -7.53
CA LYS A 86 4.06 -14.99 -8.44
C LYS A 86 5.04 -15.72 -9.34
N ALA A 87 6.05 -15.05 -9.88
CA ALA A 87 7.11 -15.67 -10.66
C ALA A 87 7.95 -16.67 -9.82
N GLU A 88 8.11 -16.41 -8.52
CA GLU A 88 8.75 -17.29 -7.54
C GLU A 88 7.84 -18.43 -7.04
N GLY A 89 6.58 -18.51 -7.52
CA GLY A 89 5.65 -19.59 -7.23
C GLY A 89 4.63 -19.30 -6.14
N ALA A 90 4.46 -18.05 -5.70
CA ALA A 90 3.37 -17.66 -4.82
C ALA A 90 2.02 -17.94 -5.48
N ARG A 91 1.14 -18.64 -4.76
CA ARG A 91 -0.16 -19.08 -5.27
C ARG A 91 -1.28 -18.18 -4.85
N ARG A 92 -1.25 -17.70 -3.61
CA ARG A 92 -2.38 -17.03 -2.98
C ARG A 92 -1.96 -15.67 -2.42
N VAL A 93 -2.41 -14.60 -3.06
CA VAL A 93 -2.17 -13.22 -2.63
C VAL A 93 -3.49 -12.57 -2.27
N LEU A 94 -3.56 -11.95 -1.09
CA LEU A 94 -4.70 -11.16 -0.64
C LEU A 94 -4.35 -9.68 -0.76
N LEU A 95 -5.27 -8.87 -1.32
CA LEU A 95 -5.15 -7.42 -1.35
C LEU A 95 -6.38 -6.80 -0.72
N ILE A 96 -6.18 -6.06 0.36
CA ILE A 96 -7.21 -5.32 1.11
C ILE A 96 -7.06 -3.84 0.79
N ALA A 97 -8.11 -3.22 0.26
CA ALA A 97 -8.10 -1.82 -0.10
C ALA A 97 -9.46 -1.15 0.15
N PRO A 98 -9.56 0.18 0.15
CA PRO A 98 -10.84 0.88 0.10
C PRO A 98 -11.67 0.44 -1.11
N LYS A 99 -12.99 0.29 -0.93
CA LYS A 99 -13.91 -0.18 -2.00
C LYS A 99 -13.72 0.60 -3.31
N SER A 100 -13.48 1.89 -3.23
CA SER A 100 -13.26 2.77 -4.39
C SER A 100 -11.99 2.47 -5.19
N LEU A 101 -10.99 1.77 -4.60
CA LEU A 101 -9.71 1.47 -5.22
C LEU A 101 -9.63 0.06 -5.83
N LEU A 102 -10.55 -0.85 -5.48
CA LEU A 102 -10.51 -2.24 -5.96
C LEU A 102 -10.48 -2.35 -7.49
N GLY A 103 -11.29 -1.54 -8.16
CA GLY A 103 -11.32 -1.51 -9.61
C GLY A 103 -10.03 -1.01 -10.25
N GLN A 104 -9.43 0.03 -9.67
CA GLN A 104 -8.13 0.54 -10.10
C GLN A 104 -7.05 -0.52 -9.90
N TRP A 105 -6.99 -1.16 -8.73
CA TRP A 105 -6.04 -2.24 -8.44
C TRP A 105 -6.15 -3.39 -9.44
N ARG A 106 -7.38 -3.84 -9.74
CA ARG A 106 -7.60 -4.90 -10.72
C ARG A 106 -7.08 -4.51 -12.11
N GLN A 107 -7.39 -3.27 -12.52
CA GLN A 107 -6.95 -2.77 -13.82
C GLN A 107 -5.44 -2.60 -13.90
N GLU A 108 -4.80 -1.99 -12.89
CA GLU A 108 -3.37 -1.75 -12.88
C GLU A 108 -2.58 -3.06 -12.80
N LEU A 109 -3.01 -4.03 -11.97
CA LEU A 109 -2.39 -5.35 -11.91
C LEU A 109 -2.45 -6.06 -13.27
N PHE A 110 -3.58 -5.98 -13.96
CA PHE A 110 -3.71 -6.60 -15.28
C PHE A 110 -2.93 -5.85 -16.36
N GLN A 111 -3.09 -4.54 -16.46
CA GLN A 111 -2.50 -3.76 -17.55
C GLN A 111 -0.99 -3.59 -17.43
N LEU A 112 -0.48 -3.41 -16.20
CA LEU A 112 0.93 -3.13 -15.96
C LEU A 112 1.75 -4.38 -15.68
N PHE A 113 1.14 -5.43 -15.09
CA PHE A 113 1.86 -6.60 -14.59
C PHE A 113 1.35 -7.94 -15.16
N GLU A 114 0.31 -7.92 -16.00
CA GLU A 114 -0.37 -9.12 -16.54
C GLU A 114 -0.84 -10.09 -15.43
N VAL A 115 -1.16 -9.54 -14.26
CA VAL A 115 -1.65 -10.30 -13.12
C VAL A 115 -3.17 -10.19 -13.05
N GLU A 116 -3.84 -11.32 -13.26
CA GLU A 116 -5.29 -11.40 -13.06
C GLU A 116 -5.63 -11.40 -11.57
N ALA A 117 -6.55 -10.50 -11.18
CA ALA A 117 -7.05 -10.39 -9.83
C ALA A 117 -8.59 -10.55 -9.79
N ARG A 118 -9.08 -11.30 -8.80
CA ARG A 118 -10.51 -11.61 -8.61
C ARG A 118 -11.07 -10.82 -7.43
N GLU A 119 -12.28 -10.32 -7.55
CA GLU A 119 -12.97 -9.70 -6.42
C GLU A 119 -13.42 -10.77 -5.42
N GLY A 120 -12.91 -10.65 -4.19
CA GLY A 120 -13.32 -11.43 -3.04
C GLY A 120 -14.48 -10.78 -2.30
N SER A 121 -15.15 -11.54 -1.47
CA SER A 121 -16.21 -11.05 -0.59
C SER A 121 -16.22 -11.79 0.73
N SER A 122 -17.05 -11.34 1.69
CA SER A 122 -17.26 -12.04 2.97
C SER A 122 -18.10 -13.31 2.87
N LYS A 123 -18.46 -13.76 1.65
CA LYS A 123 -19.20 -15.00 1.44
C LYS A 123 -18.28 -16.22 1.52
N PRO A 124 -18.74 -17.35 2.07
CA PRO A 124 -17.97 -18.58 2.07
C PRO A 124 -17.57 -19.01 0.64
N GLY A 125 -16.33 -19.45 0.46
CA GLY A 125 -15.80 -19.90 -0.82
C GLY A 125 -15.38 -18.78 -1.81
N ALA A 126 -15.63 -17.53 -1.49
CA ALA A 126 -15.28 -16.40 -2.38
C ALA A 126 -13.75 -16.17 -2.51
N LEU A 127 -12.96 -16.76 -1.65
CA LEU A 127 -11.51 -16.66 -1.61
C LEU A 127 -10.81 -18.01 -1.83
N ASP A 128 -11.53 -19.00 -2.37
CA ASP A 128 -11.00 -20.35 -2.57
C ASP A 128 -10.13 -20.45 -3.83
N GLY A 129 -9.18 -21.39 -3.79
CA GLY A 129 -8.26 -21.67 -4.88
C GLY A 129 -7.05 -20.75 -4.94
N ASP A 130 -6.25 -20.91 -5.99
CA ASP A 130 -5.07 -20.10 -6.26
C ASP A 130 -5.46 -18.80 -6.98
N GLY A 131 -4.79 -17.68 -6.67
CA GLY A 131 -5.02 -16.40 -7.33
C GLY A 131 -4.67 -15.18 -6.48
N VAL A 132 -4.91 -14.02 -7.07
CA VAL A 132 -4.86 -12.72 -6.38
C VAL A 132 -6.30 -12.30 -6.07
N PHE A 133 -6.60 -12.10 -4.80
CA PHE A 133 -7.93 -11.76 -4.33
C PHE A 133 -7.98 -10.32 -3.84
N LEU A 134 -8.92 -9.56 -4.36
CA LEU A 134 -9.16 -8.17 -3.95
C LEU A 134 -10.39 -8.13 -3.04
N ILE A 135 -10.26 -7.60 -1.84
CA ILE A 135 -11.39 -7.45 -0.91
C ILE A 135 -11.40 -6.05 -0.30
N ASN A 136 -12.59 -5.47 -0.13
CA ASN A 136 -12.67 -4.20 0.58
C ASN A 136 -12.47 -4.40 2.07
N ARG A 137 -11.94 -3.37 2.74
CA ARG A 137 -11.58 -3.40 4.16
C ARG A 137 -12.77 -3.65 5.09
N GLU A 138 -13.96 -3.14 4.74
CA GLU A 138 -15.19 -3.32 5.51
C GLU A 138 -15.63 -4.80 5.47
N ALA A 139 -15.62 -5.40 4.26
CA ALA A 139 -15.92 -6.82 4.10
C ALA A 139 -14.88 -7.70 4.79
N ALA A 140 -13.58 -7.38 4.68
CA ALA A 140 -12.50 -8.12 5.34
C ALA A 140 -12.61 -8.09 6.88
N GLY A 141 -12.97 -6.93 7.45
CA GLY A 141 -13.11 -6.74 8.90
C GLY A 141 -14.46 -7.15 9.50
N SER A 142 -15.44 -7.53 8.68
CA SER A 142 -16.73 -8.04 9.15
C SER A 142 -16.57 -9.44 9.78
N GLU A 143 -17.53 -9.89 10.60
CA GLU A 143 -17.50 -11.23 11.19
C GLU A 143 -17.52 -12.35 10.14
N ASN A 144 -18.30 -12.16 9.08
CA ASN A 144 -18.34 -13.10 7.96
C ASN A 144 -17.04 -13.05 7.16
N GLY A 145 -16.45 -11.86 6.99
CA GLY A 145 -15.15 -11.70 6.36
C GLY A 145 -14.03 -12.37 7.15
N GLN A 146 -14.02 -12.25 8.47
CA GLN A 146 -13.07 -12.97 9.32
C GLN A 146 -13.15 -14.48 9.12
N LYS A 147 -14.38 -15.03 9.08
CA LYS A 147 -14.59 -16.47 8.83
C LYS A 147 -14.15 -16.89 7.43
N ALA A 148 -14.46 -16.08 6.41
CA ALA A 148 -14.07 -16.35 5.02
C ALA A 148 -12.55 -16.32 4.84
N LEU A 149 -11.87 -15.30 5.42
CA LEU A 149 -10.41 -15.18 5.39
C LEU A 149 -9.73 -16.32 6.16
N ALA A 150 -10.25 -16.70 7.33
CA ALA A 150 -9.71 -17.81 8.13
C ALA A 150 -9.84 -19.17 7.41
N ALA A 151 -10.96 -19.40 6.73
CA ALA A 151 -11.15 -20.61 5.91
C ALA A 151 -10.23 -20.62 4.67
N ALA A 152 -9.91 -19.45 4.14
CA ALA A 152 -9.06 -19.29 2.98
C ALA A 152 -7.56 -19.29 3.29
N ALA A 153 -7.14 -19.03 4.52
CA ALA A 153 -5.73 -19.02 4.94
C ALA A 153 -5.06 -20.41 4.75
N PRO A 154 -3.72 -20.47 4.55
CA PRO A 154 -2.77 -19.37 4.54
C PRO A 154 -2.67 -18.62 3.20
N PHE A 155 -2.22 -17.37 3.27
CA PHE A 155 -1.83 -16.60 2.09
C PHE A 155 -0.30 -16.45 2.04
N ASP A 156 0.25 -16.37 0.83
CA ASP A 156 1.69 -16.14 0.60
C ASP A 156 2.08 -14.67 0.83
N LEU A 157 1.12 -13.75 0.60
CA LEU A 157 1.24 -12.32 0.83
C LEU A 157 -0.12 -11.70 1.11
N CYS A 158 -0.17 -10.75 2.05
CA CYS A 158 -1.28 -9.81 2.19
C CYS A 158 -0.79 -8.37 1.92
N VAL A 159 -1.37 -7.69 0.95
CA VAL A 159 -1.14 -6.27 0.70
C VAL A 159 -2.31 -5.48 1.29
N ILE A 160 -2.03 -4.44 2.05
CA ILE A 160 -3.06 -3.54 2.61
C ILE A 160 -2.78 -2.13 2.13
N ASP A 161 -3.67 -1.61 1.30
CA ASP A 161 -3.56 -0.25 0.77
C ASP A 161 -4.32 0.75 1.65
N GLU A 162 -3.81 1.99 1.71
CA GLU A 162 -4.27 3.06 2.60
C GLU A 162 -4.40 2.57 4.06
N ALA A 163 -3.36 1.87 4.51
CA ALA A 163 -3.36 1.18 5.81
C ALA A 163 -3.62 2.12 7.01
N HIS A 164 -3.31 3.40 6.86
CA HIS A 164 -3.51 4.40 7.90
C HIS A 164 -4.99 4.67 8.22
N GLU A 165 -5.92 4.50 7.28
CA GLU A 165 -7.32 4.89 7.48
C GLU A 165 -8.02 4.04 8.57
N VAL A 166 -7.74 2.75 8.65
CA VAL A 166 -8.38 1.82 9.61
C VAL A 166 -7.36 1.08 10.46
N PHE A 167 -6.32 0.56 9.84
CA PHE A 167 -5.45 -0.44 10.47
C PHE A 167 -4.48 0.17 11.48
N ALA A 168 -4.05 1.41 11.29
CA ALA A 168 -3.30 2.17 12.28
C ALA A 168 -4.07 2.31 13.61
N GLY A 169 -5.39 2.35 13.56
CA GLY A 169 -6.28 2.49 14.72
C GLY A 169 -6.35 1.27 15.65
N ILE A 170 -5.60 0.20 15.42
CA ILE A 170 -5.61 -1.00 16.27
C ILE A 170 -5.23 -0.70 17.73
N TYR A 171 -4.44 0.34 18.00
CA TYR A 171 -4.09 0.78 19.36
C TYR A 171 -5.32 1.17 20.19
N LYS A 172 -6.43 1.60 19.56
CA LYS A 172 -7.70 1.93 20.22
C LYS A 172 -8.40 0.70 20.83
N ARG A 173 -7.89 -0.50 20.59
CA ARG A 173 -8.33 -1.72 21.30
C ARG A 173 -7.84 -1.77 22.77
N TYR A 174 -6.98 -0.86 23.14
CA TYR A 174 -6.35 -0.85 24.45
C TYR A 174 -6.62 0.46 25.19
N THR A 175 -6.79 0.40 26.50
CA THR A 175 -6.83 1.59 27.36
C THR A 175 -5.43 2.24 27.42
N GLN A 176 -5.32 3.39 28.07
CA GLN A 176 -4.00 3.98 28.34
C GLN A 176 -3.11 3.07 29.19
N ALA A 177 -3.73 2.28 30.08
CA ALA A 177 -3.03 1.29 30.91
C ALA A 177 -2.67 -0.01 30.16
N GLY A 178 -3.12 -0.20 28.92
CA GLY A 178 -2.87 -1.37 28.09
C GLY A 178 -3.92 -2.47 28.21
N ASP A 179 -5.00 -2.26 28.96
CA ASP A 179 -6.10 -3.22 29.06
C ASP A 179 -6.95 -3.21 27.78
N TYR A 180 -7.48 -4.38 27.41
CA TYR A 180 -8.28 -4.53 26.20
C TYR A 180 -9.59 -3.73 26.28
N ASN A 181 -9.86 -2.92 25.25
CA ASN A 181 -11.09 -2.14 25.11
C ASN A 181 -11.59 -2.17 23.66
N ALA A 182 -12.68 -2.86 23.40
CA ALA A 182 -13.24 -3.09 22.05
C ALA A 182 -14.29 -2.04 21.64
N SER A 183 -14.24 -0.80 22.14
CA SER A 183 -15.29 0.21 21.94
C SER A 183 -15.39 0.78 20.51
N SER A 184 -14.29 0.81 19.75
CA SER A 184 -14.24 1.39 18.39
C SER A 184 -14.45 0.31 17.33
N GLU A 185 -15.32 0.59 16.33
CA GLU A 185 -15.57 -0.32 15.20
C GLU A 185 -14.32 -0.50 14.33
N HIS A 186 -13.60 0.58 14.04
CA HIS A 186 -12.33 0.52 13.30
C HIS A 186 -11.30 -0.34 14.04
N ALA A 187 -11.20 -0.22 15.36
CA ALA A 187 -10.30 -1.05 16.16
C ALA A 187 -10.71 -2.53 16.14
N ARG A 188 -12.03 -2.83 16.11
CA ARG A 188 -12.53 -4.21 15.94
C ARG A 188 -12.19 -4.77 14.57
N THR A 189 -12.43 -4.01 13.50
CA THR A 189 -12.08 -4.36 12.12
C THR A 189 -10.58 -4.62 11.99
N ALA A 190 -9.74 -3.70 12.44
CA ALA A 190 -8.29 -3.84 12.44
C ALA A 190 -7.84 -5.10 13.20
N GLY A 191 -8.41 -5.36 14.36
CA GLY A 191 -8.10 -6.51 15.18
C GLY A 191 -8.47 -7.84 14.55
N ARG A 192 -9.67 -7.97 13.96
CA ARG A 192 -10.12 -9.18 13.27
C ARG A 192 -9.21 -9.54 12.11
N VAL A 193 -8.86 -8.56 11.27
CA VAL A 193 -7.93 -8.77 10.16
C VAL A 193 -6.56 -9.21 10.67
N ARG A 194 -6.03 -8.53 11.71
CA ARG A 194 -4.74 -8.88 12.31
C ARG A 194 -4.69 -10.31 12.85
N GLU A 195 -5.76 -10.76 13.52
CA GLU A 195 -5.89 -12.11 14.07
C GLU A 195 -5.87 -13.19 12.99
N VAL A 196 -6.59 -12.95 11.88
CA VAL A 196 -6.65 -13.89 10.75
C VAL A 196 -5.34 -13.96 9.99
N LEU A 197 -4.69 -12.81 9.75
CA LEU A 197 -3.41 -12.79 9.04
C LEU A 197 -2.33 -13.57 9.78
N GLY A 198 -2.34 -13.56 11.11
CA GLY A 198 -1.40 -14.35 11.92
C GLY A 198 0.06 -14.10 11.54
N ARG A 199 0.68 -15.07 10.84
CA ARG A 199 2.05 -15.00 10.32
C ARG A 199 2.14 -14.78 8.82
N THR A 200 1.03 -14.52 8.14
CA THR A 200 1.04 -14.14 6.73
C THR A 200 1.93 -12.92 6.54
N PRO A 201 2.87 -12.91 5.60
CA PRO A 201 3.66 -11.72 5.29
C PRO A 201 2.76 -10.57 4.87
N VAL A 202 2.97 -9.37 5.43
CA VAL A 202 2.12 -8.20 5.20
C VAL A 202 2.93 -7.07 4.57
N LEU A 203 2.42 -6.53 3.46
CA LEU A 203 2.91 -5.32 2.82
C LEU A 203 1.89 -4.20 3.05
N LEU A 204 2.21 -3.25 3.91
CA LEU A 204 1.39 -2.07 4.14
C LEU A 204 1.78 -0.93 3.22
N LEU A 205 0.80 -0.33 2.57
CA LEU A 205 0.97 0.85 1.74
C LEU A 205 0.29 2.04 2.42
N THR A 206 1.03 3.11 2.63
CA THR A 206 0.50 4.35 3.18
C THR A 206 1.36 5.53 2.77
N ALA A 207 0.76 6.68 2.52
CA ALA A 207 1.54 7.91 2.35
C ALA A 207 1.81 8.60 3.71
N THR A 208 1.04 8.26 4.72
CA THR A 208 1.03 8.91 6.04
C THR A 208 1.00 7.85 7.14
N PRO A 209 2.17 7.31 7.54
CA PRO A 209 2.24 6.25 8.56
C PRO A 209 1.84 6.73 9.97
N ILE A 210 1.87 8.02 10.20
CA ILE A 210 1.41 8.66 11.44
C ILE A 210 0.42 9.75 11.05
N GLN A 211 -0.74 9.77 11.71
CA GLN A 211 -1.78 10.76 11.47
C GLN A 211 -2.06 11.62 12.70
N ASN A 212 -2.33 11.00 13.84
CA ASN A 212 -2.77 11.67 15.05
C ASN A 212 -1.78 11.57 16.20
N ASN A 213 -1.12 10.41 16.32
CA ASN A 213 -0.18 10.16 17.39
C ASN A 213 0.78 9.00 17.04
N LEU A 214 1.84 8.85 17.81
CA LEU A 214 2.83 7.79 17.62
C LEU A 214 2.26 6.38 17.81
N ALA A 215 1.16 6.22 18.55
CA ALA A 215 0.51 4.93 18.73
C ALA A 215 -0.09 4.38 17.43
N GLU A 216 -0.36 5.22 16.42
CA GLU A 216 -0.76 4.77 15.08
C GLU A 216 0.39 4.04 14.37
N LEU A 217 1.60 4.57 14.50
CA LEU A 217 2.80 3.91 13.98
C LEU A 217 3.03 2.56 14.66
N TRP A 218 2.91 2.51 16.00
CA TRP A 218 2.91 1.26 16.73
C TRP A 218 1.84 0.30 16.18
N GLY A 219 0.65 0.80 15.90
CA GLY A 219 -0.46 0.03 15.34
C GLY A 219 -0.12 -0.61 13.98
N LEU A 220 0.48 0.13 13.07
CA LEU A 220 0.92 -0.39 11.76
C LEU A 220 2.03 -1.44 11.92
N VAL A 221 2.98 -1.20 12.82
CA VAL A 221 4.08 -2.14 13.07
C VAL A 221 3.57 -3.49 13.57
N GLN A 222 2.44 -3.55 14.27
CA GLN A 222 1.84 -4.82 14.73
C GLN A 222 1.49 -5.79 13.60
N TYR A 223 1.32 -5.33 12.37
CA TYR A 223 1.05 -6.20 11.21
C TYR A 223 2.31 -6.78 10.60
N VAL A 224 3.42 -6.06 10.67
CA VAL A 224 4.70 -6.43 10.04
C VAL A 224 5.71 -7.02 11.04
N ASP A 225 5.49 -6.85 12.33
CA ASP A 225 6.18 -7.54 13.42
C ASP A 225 5.17 -8.37 14.25
N PRO A 226 4.82 -9.59 13.79
CA PRO A 226 3.78 -10.38 14.43
C PRO A 226 4.11 -10.81 15.86
N LEU A 227 5.37 -10.85 16.26
CA LEU A 227 5.79 -11.16 17.62
C LEU A 227 5.77 -9.95 18.56
N GLY A 228 5.73 -8.73 17.99
CA GLY A 228 5.75 -7.48 18.76
C GLY A 228 7.05 -7.22 19.49
N THR A 229 8.17 -7.73 18.97
CA THR A 229 9.51 -7.58 19.59
C THR A 229 10.21 -6.30 19.21
N LEU A 230 9.79 -5.64 18.11
CA LEU A 230 10.44 -4.42 17.61
C LEU A 230 10.11 -3.19 18.47
N LEU A 231 8.81 -2.99 18.78
CA LEU A 231 8.34 -1.84 19.56
C LEU A 231 7.71 -2.21 20.91
N GLY A 232 7.64 -3.50 21.22
CA GLY A 232 6.99 -3.99 22.42
C GLY A 232 5.47 -3.90 22.39
N ASP A 233 4.84 -4.06 23.56
CA ASP A 233 3.42 -3.77 23.72
C ASP A 233 3.17 -2.25 23.82
N LEU A 234 1.91 -1.82 23.71
CA LEU A 234 1.55 -0.41 23.71
C LEU A 234 2.00 0.34 24.99
N PRO A 235 1.86 -0.20 26.20
CA PRO A 235 2.42 0.45 27.40
C PRO A 235 3.94 0.61 27.35
N THR A 236 4.66 -0.39 26.87
CA THR A 236 6.12 -0.34 26.72
C THR A 236 6.51 0.71 25.67
N PHE A 237 5.86 0.72 24.53
CA PHE A 237 6.08 1.71 23.48
C PHE A 237 5.89 3.14 24.00
N ARG A 238 4.79 3.38 24.73
CA ARG A 238 4.52 4.69 25.32
C ARG A 238 5.56 5.12 26.34
N ALA A 239 5.93 4.22 27.24
CA ALA A 239 6.89 4.51 28.29
C ALA A 239 8.32 4.76 27.76
N VAL A 240 8.71 4.10 26.67
CA VAL A 240 10.06 4.21 26.08
C VAL A 240 10.13 5.35 25.06
N PHE A 241 9.15 5.45 24.17
CA PHE A 241 9.24 6.31 22.98
C PHE A 241 8.34 7.54 23.01
N CYS A 242 7.28 7.56 23.83
CA CYS A 242 6.40 8.72 23.88
C CYS A 242 6.78 9.69 24.99
N GLY A 243 6.63 11.00 24.71
CA GLY A 243 6.80 12.07 25.70
C GLY A 243 5.60 12.16 26.66
N ALA A 244 5.29 13.37 27.10
CA ALA A 244 4.19 13.61 28.05
C ALA A 244 2.80 13.24 27.45
N ASP A 245 2.71 13.21 26.13
CA ASP A 245 1.58 12.72 25.36
C ASP A 245 2.08 11.81 24.21
N ASP A 246 1.17 11.05 23.58
CA ASP A 246 1.49 10.16 22.47
C ASP A 246 1.86 10.92 21.16
N ARG A 247 1.96 12.26 21.18
CA ARG A 247 2.21 13.10 20.01
C ARG A 247 3.69 13.39 19.77
N GLN A 248 4.50 13.29 20.81
CA GLN A 248 5.92 13.62 20.74
C GLN A 248 6.79 12.42 21.13
N VAL A 249 7.93 12.29 20.45
CA VAL A 249 8.94 11.29 20.85
C VAL A 249 9.60 11.76 22.15
N ALA A 250 9.84 10.83 23.05
CA ALA A 250 10.56 11.11 24.29
C ALA A 250 11.97 11.65 23.98
N PRO A 251 12.42 12.72 24.64
CA PRO A 251 13.73 13.30 24.39
C PRO A 251 14.86 12.29 24.48
N GLY A 252 15.70 12.21 23.45
CA GLY A 252 16.83 11.28 23.35
C GLY A 252 16.47 9.87 22.85
N GLN A 253 15.20 9.60 22.52
CA GLN A 253 14.76 8.30 21.96
C GLN A 253 14.57 8.35 20.44
N GLU A 254 14.82 9.47 19.82
CA GLU A 254 14.57 9.70 18.40
C GLU A 254 15.42 8.77 17.52
N ASP A 255 16.71 8.68 17.78
CA ASP A 255 17.64 7.82 17.00
C ASP A 255 17.35 6.34 17.19
N GLU A 256 16.97 5.92 18.40
CA GLU A 256 16.59 4.53 18.68
C GLU A 256 15.29 4.15 17.97
N LEU A 257 14.24 4.98 18.07
CA LEU A 257 13.00 4.76 17.36
C LEU A 257 13.23 4.68 15.85
N ARG A 258 14.02 5.60 15.29
CA ARG A 258 14.42 5.60 13.88
C ARG A 258 15.13 4.30 13.50
N SER A 259 16.11 3.88 14.28
CA SER A 259 16.87 2.65 14.03
C SER A 259 15.97 1.42 13.97
N ARG A 260 14.95 1.34 14.84
CA ARG A 260 13.99 0.25 14.83
C ARG A 260 13.05 0.34 13.62
N LEU A 261 12.53 1.52 13.32
CA LEU A 261 11.62 1.72 12.18
C LEU A 261 12.27 1.43 10.83
N LYS A 262 13.55 1.75 10.65
CA LYS A 262 14.33 1.40 9.44
C LYS A 262 14.30 -0.09 9.13
N GLN A 263 14.01 -0.95 10.09
CA GLN A 263 13.92 -2.39 9.87
C GLN A 263 12.64 -2.80 9.15
N VAL A 264 11.55 -2.04 9.29
CA VAL A 264 10.23 -2.41 8.79
C VAL A 264 9.56 -1.33 7.94
N LEU A 265 10.11 -0.11 7.89
CA LEU A 265 9.53 1.03 7.19
C LEU A 265 10.52 1.60 6.17
N GLN A 266 10.10 1.66 4.93
CA GLN A 266 10.77 2.37 3.83
C GLN A 266 9.94 3.60 3.47
N ARG A 267 10.63 4.73 3.29
CA ARG A 267 10.00 5.98 2.88
C ARG A 267 10.90 6.77 1.96
N THR A 268 10.36 7.21 0.83
CA THR A 268 11.00 8.11 -0.11
C THR A 268 10.18 9.39 -0.23
N LEU A 269 10.87 10.52 -0.22
CA LEU A 269 10.28 11.84 -0.46
C LEU A 269 10.44 12.22 -1.93
N ARG A 270 9.51 13.01 -2.48
CA ARG A 270 9.58 13.51 -3.87
C ARG A 270 10.89 14.21 -4.15
N ARG A 271 11.37 15.06 -3.24
CA ARG A 271 12.65 15.76 -3.38
C ARG A 271 13.83 14.81 -3.56
N GLN A 272 13.82 13.67 -2.89
CA GLN A 272 14.87 12.64 -2.97
C GLN A 272 14.81 11.89 -4.31
N ALA A 273 13.61 11.60 -4.80
CA ALA A 273 13.40 10.91 -6.06
C ALA A 273 13.60 11.81 -7.28
N GLN A 274 13.32 13.12 -7.17
CA GLN A 274 13.20 14.05 -8.29
C GLN A 274 14.46 14.14 -9.17
N SER A 275 15.65 14.01 -8.58
CA SER A 275 16.93 14.07 -9.33
C SER A 275 17.20 12.82 -10.20
N PHE A 276 16.43 11.74 -9.99
CA PHE A 276 16.56 10.46 -10.69
C PHE A 276 15.40 10.15 -11.61
N LEU A 277 14.37 11.01 -11.64
CA LEU A 277 13.23 10.86 -12.51
C LEU A 277 13.58 11.39 -13.90
N GLU A 278 13.20 10.65 -14.96
CA GLU A 278 13.35 11.13 -16.35
C GLU A 278 12.59 12.44 -16.56
N LYS A 279 11.44 12.57 -15.91
CA LYS A 279 10.61 13.79 -15.91
C LYS A 279 10.48 14.26 -14.48
N PRO A 280 11.07 15.41 -14.11
CA PRO A 280 10.90 15.95 -12.76
C PRO A 280 9.42 16.24 -12.47
N PHE A 281 9.03 16.20 -11.20
CA PHE A 281 7.72 16.69 -10.82
C PHE A 281 7.58 18.16 -11.17
N VAL A 282 6.46 18.51 -11.73
CA VAL A 282 6.09 19.89 -12.03
C VAL A 282 5.78 20.65 -10.73
N ASN A 283 5.88 21.98 -10.75
CA ASN A 283 5.55 22.81 -9.60
C ASN A 283 4.03 22.87 -9.38
N ARG A 284 3.66 23.30 -8.17
CA ARG A 284 2.27 23.65 -7.83
C ARG A 284 2.17 25.15 -7.65
N GLU A 285 1.12 25.74 -8.18
CA GLU A 285 0.84 27.17 -8.05
C GLU A 285 -0.56 27.34 -7.45
N ALA A 286 -0.64 27.80 -6.20
CA ALA A 286 -1.90 28.11 -5.57
C ALA A 286 -2.38 29.51 -5.99
N ARG A 287 -3.64 29.61 -6.34
CA ARG A 287 -4.31 30.87 -6.70
C ARG A 287 -5.56 31.06 -5.85
N LEU A 288 -5.62 32.16 -5.14
CA LEU A 288 -6.78 32.54 -4.35
C LEU A 288 -7.62 33.53 -5.16
N PHE A 289 -8.88 33.16 -5.42
CA PHE A 289 -9.88 34.04 -5.98
C PHE A 289 -10.76 34.57 -4.87
N GLU A 290 -10.46 35.79 -4.45
CA GLU A 290 -11.25 36.48 -3.45
C GLU A 290 -12.47 37.14 -4.11
N TYR A 291 -13.63 37.07 -3.46
CA TYR A 291 -14.86 37.73 -3.89
C TYR A 291 -15.56 38.42 -2.73
N ALA A 292 -16.29 39.49 -3.04
CA ALA A 292 -17.17 40.15 -2.08
C ALA A 292 -18.61 39.65 -2.30
N MET A 293 -19.25 39.25 -1.22
CA MET A 293 -20.67 38.89 -1.25
C MET A 293 -21.52 40.15 -1.50
N SER A 294 -22.64 40.02 -2.20
CA SER A 294 -23.60 41.12 -2.27
C SER A 294 -24.25 41.36 -0.89
N GLU A 295 -24.82 42.54 -0.68
CA GLU A 295 -25.55 42.82 0.57
C GLU A 295 -26.68 41.83 0.82
N GLU A 296 -27.37 41.43 -0.22
CA GLU A 296 -28.48 40.47 -0.16
C GLU A 296 -27.97 39.06 0.19
N GLU A 297 -26.83 38.64 -0.34
CA GLU A 297 -26.16 37.36 0.02
C GLU A 297 -25.80 37.38 1.50
N ARG A 298 -25.10 38.44 1.94
CA ARG A 298 -24.66 38.57 3.33
C ARG A 298 -25.82 38.55 4.30
N ALA A 299 -26.84 39.38 4.04
CA ALA A 299 -28.05 39.42 4.86
C ALA A 299 -28.77 38.09 4.94
N LEU A 300 -28.79 37.30 3.83
CA LEU A 300 -29.39 35.96 3.86
C LEU A 300 -28.55 35.02 4.74
N TYR A 301 -27.25 35.03 4.62
CA TYR A 301 -26.34 34.18 5.40
C TYR A 301 -26.42 34.47 6.90
N ASP A 302 -26.40 35.75 7.26
CA ASP A 302 -26.51 36.21 8.65
C ASP A 302 -27.87 35.83 9.27
N ASP A 303 -28.97 36.05 8.52
CA ASP A 303 -30.32 35.69 8.97
C ASP A 303 -30.52 34.19 9.14
N VAL A 304 -30.01 33.39 8.22
CA VAL A 304 -30.06 31.91 8.31
C VAL A 304 -29.19 31.41 9.44
N THR A 305 -27.99 31.99 9.65
CA THR A 305 -27.11 31.64 10.77
C THR A 305 -27.77 31.97 12.09
N ALA A 306 -28.37 33.18 12.23
CA ALA A 306 -29.11 33.58 13.40
C ALA A 306 -30.30 32.67 13.67
N TYR A 307 -31.06 32.30 12.62
CA TYR A 307 -32.18 31.35 12.75
C TYR A 307 -31.71 30.01 13.31
N ILE A 308 -30.64 29.43 12.75
CA ILE A 308 -30.15 28.10 13.15
C ILE A 308 -29.59 28.11 14.58
N LEU A 309 -29.01 29.24 15.06
CA LEU A 309 -28.48 29.39 16.41
C LEU A 309 -29.58 29.66 17.44
N GLU A 310 -30.76 30.06 17.02
CA GLU A 310 -31.87 30.45 17.91
C GLU A 310 -32.33 29.30 18.83
N PRO A 311 -32.39 29.46 20.16
CA PRO A 311 -32.88 28.46 21.07
C PRO A 311 -34.39 28.26 20.89
N GLY A 312 -34.85 27.05 20.63
CA GLY A 312 -36.28 26.74 20.53
C GLY A 312 -36.82 26.54 19.13
N ILE A 313 -35.98 26.43 18.09
CA ILE A 313 -36.40 26.05 16.75
C ILE A 313 -37.16 24.73 16.78
N ILE A 314 -38.33 24.71 16.10
CA ILE A 314 -39.23 23.56 16.07
C ILE A 314 -38.77 22.51 15.08
N ALA A 315 -38.20 22.94 13.95
CA ALA A 315 -37.72 22.05 12.90
C ALA A 315 -36.70 21.03 13.41
N PHE A 316 -35.95 21.38 14.48
CA PHE A 316 -34.85 20.56 14.97
C PHE A 316 -34.81 20.60 16.50
N GLN A 317 -34.97 19.44 17.13
CA GLN A 317 -34.89 19.28 18.58
C GLN A 317 -33.75 18.33 18.98
N GLY A 318 -33.17 18.51 20.18
CA GLY A 318 -32.18 17.59 20.75
C GLY A 318 -30.77 17.63 20.14
N ARG A 319 -30.06 16.49 20.17
CA ARG A 319 -28.70 16.35 19.68
C ARG A 319 -28.54 16.51 18.15
N HIS A 320 -29.61 16.22 17.41
CA HIS A 320 -29.60 16.34 15.93
C HIS A 320 -29.45 17.80 15.46
N ARG A 321 -29.86 18.80 16.27
CA ARG A 321 -29.70 20.22 15.99
C ARG A 321 -28.23 20.60 15.71
N GLN A 322 -27.30 20.04 16.46
CA GLN A 322 -25.89 20.38 16.40
C GLN A 322 -25.23 19.88 15.11
N LEU A 323 -25.61 18.68 14.67
CA LEU A 323 -25.14 18.09 13.39
C LEU A 323 -25.63 18.89 12.19
N LEU A 324 -26.89 19.36 12.25
CA LEU A 324 -27.49 20.16 11.20
C LEU A 324 -26.85 21.54 11.06
N LEU A 325 -26.46 22.18 12.18
CA LEU A 325 -25.70 23.43 12.17
C LEU A 325 -24.45 23.33 11.28
N ILE A 326 -23.63 22.30 11.50
CA ILE A 326 -22.42 22.05 10.74
C ILE A 326 -22.74 21.77 9.26
N GLY A 327 -23.77 20.95 9.02
CA GLY A 327 -24.25 20.66 7.67
C GLY A 327 -24.72 21.90 6.92
N PHE A 328 -25.43 22.81 7.60
CA PHE A 328 -25.86 24.07 7.02
C PHE A 328 -24.68 25.00 6.71
N HIS A 329 -23.72 25.18 7.63
CA HIS A 329 -22.54 26.00 7.37
C HIS A 329 -21.71 25.47 6.20
N ARG A 330 -21.52 24.15 6.07
CA ARG A 330 -20.86 23.53 4.92
C ARG A 330 -21.61 23.80 3.61
N ARG A 331 -22.93 23.67 3.62
CA ARG A 331 -23.77 23.93 2.43
C ARG A 331 -23.80 25.41 2.06
N MET A 332 -23.85 26.30 3.06
CA MET A 332 -23.71 27.75 2.84
C MET A 332 -22.34 28.08 2.21
N ALA A 333 -21.25 27.49 2.70
CA ALA A 333 -19.92 27.69 2.14
C ALA A 333 -19.78 27.06 0.73
N SER A 334 -20.57 26.01 0.42
CA SER A 334 -20.56 25.37 -0.89
C SER A 334 -21.27 26.23 -1.94
N SER A 335 -22.57 26.43 -1.85
CA SER A 335 -23.33 27.28 -2.79
C SER A 335 -24.68 27.73 -2.23
N THR A 336 -25.20 28.85 -2.76
CA THR A 336 -26.55 29.32 -2.46
C THR A 336 -27.63 28.32 -2.88
N ALA A 337 -27.38 27.55 -3.95
CA ALA A 337 -28.27 26.48 -4.40
C ALA A 337 -28.34 25.32 -3.37
N ALA A 338 -27.21 24.93 -2.76
CA ALA A 338 -27.16 23.92 -1.70
C ALA A 338 -27.85 24.39 -0.43
N LEU A 339 -27.67 25.68 -0.07
CA LEU A 339 -28.39 26.31 1.03
C LEU A 339 -29.90 26.27 0.79
N ARG A 340 -30.36 26.68 -0.39
CA ARG A 340 -31.77 26.65 -0.77
C ARG A 340 -32.36 25.26 -0.61
N ALA A 341 -31.73 24.24 -1.18
CA ALA A 341 -32.20 22.85 -1.10
C ALA A 341 -32.33 22.34 0.35
N SER A 342 -31.43 22.80 1.23
CA SER A 342 -31.52 22.48 2.67
C SER A 342 -32.70 23.18 3.36
N LEU A 343 -32.92 24.45 3.05
CA LEU A 343 -34.06 25.20 3.57
C LEU A 343 -35.40 24.65 3.06
N GLU A 344 -35.48 24.23 1.78
CA GLU A 344 -36.66 23.57 1.21
C GLU A 344 -37.00 22.27 1.97
N ARG A 345 -35.99 21.47 2.34
CA ARG A 345 -36.18 20.26 3.17
C ARG A 345 -36.69 20.61 4.58
N VAL A 346 -36.15 21.65 5.19
CA VAL A 346 -36.62 22.13 6.50
C VAL A 346 -38.10 22.57 6.43
N ALA A 347 -38.46 23.36 5.41
CA ALA A 347 -39.85 23.78 5.20
C ALA A 347 -40.77 22.56 4.94
N GLY A 348 -40.34 21.57 4.19
CA GLY A 348 -41.05 20.31 3.97
C GLY A 348 -41.25 19.50 5.24
N ARG A 349 -40.28 19.45 6.14
CA ARG A 349 -40.39 18.80 7.45
C ARG A 349 -41.43 19.50 8.31
N LEU A 350 -41.38 20.83 8.42
CA LEU A 350 -42.36 21.60 9.15
C LEU A 350 -43.78 21.39 8.59
N GLN A 351 -43.95 21.25 7.28
CA GLN A 351 -45.20 20.92 6.65
C GLN A 351 -45.73 19.54 7.06
N ARG A 352 -44.88 18.52 7.04
CA ARG A 352 -45.24 17.15 7.49
C ARG A 352 -45.57 17.09 8.96
N MET A 353 -44.94 17.92 9.80
CA MET A 353 -45.31 18.07 11.21
C MET A 353 -46.69 18.67 11.37
N LEU A 354 -47.08 19.67 10.56
CA LEU A 354 -48.41 20.24 10.55
C LEU A 354 -49.51 19.24 10.10
N GLU A 355 -49.13 18.33 9.22
CA GLU A 355 -50.01 17.26 8.71
C GLU A 355 -50.08 16.06 9.65
N GLY A 356 -49.32 16.04 10.74
CA GLY A 356 -49.25 14.95 11.71
C GLY A 356 -48.62 13.65 11.18
N VAL A 357 -47.84 13.74 10.11
CA VAL A 357 -47.20 12.59 9.41
C VAL A 357 -45.83 12.26 9.98
N VAL A 358 -45.15 13.19 10.64
CA VAL A 358 -43.79 13.02 11.19
C VAL A 358 -43.78 13.32 12.68
N ASP A 359 -43.23 12.38 13.46
CA ASP A 359 -42.89 12.59 14.88
C ASP A 359 -41.67 13.56 14.93
N PRO A 360 -41.72 14.59 15.81
CA PRO A 360 -40.58 15.49 16.01
C PRO A 360 -39.27 14.82 16.35
N ASP A 361 -39.31 13.59 16.89
CA ASP A 361 -38.14 12.82 17.35
C ASP A 361 -37.67 11.76 16.33
N GLU A 362 -38.34 11.64 15.17
CA GLU A 362 -37.93 10.64 14.15
C GLU A 362 -36.74 11.16 13.33
N PRO A 363 -35.60 10.43 13.29
CA PRO A 363 -34.49 10.81 12.43
C PRO A 363 -34.87 10.65 10.97
N GLU A 364 -34.65 11.66 10.16
CA GLU A 364 -34.87 11.59 8.72
C GLU A 364 -33.82 10.71 8.05
N SER A 365 -34.24 9.76 7.21
CA SER A 365 -33.34 8.89 6.43
C SER A 365 -32.40 9.67 5.48
N ASP A 366 -32.68 10.94 5.23
CA ASP A 366 -31.82 11.84 4.42
C ASP A 366 -30.63 12.43 5.21
N LEU A 367 -30.54 12.14 6.52
CA LEU A 367 -29.37 12.45 7.35
C LEU A 367 -28.25 11.43 7.16
N GLU A 368 -28.53 10.26 6.55
CA GLU A 368 -27.54 9.22 6.27
C GLU A 368 -26.40 9.68 5.32
N GLU A 369 -26.64 10.67 4.46
CA GLU A 369 -25.56 11.31 3.69
C GLU A 369 -24.58 12.14 4.55
N LEU A 370 -24.97 12.45 5.79
CA LEU A 370 -24.14 13.12 6.80
C LEU A 370 -23.44 12.11 7.74
N GLU A 371 -23.93 10.86 7.78
CA GLU A 371 -23.48 9.82 8.71
C GLU A 371 -22.16 9.12 8.32
N GLU A 372 -21.55 9.37 7.17
CA GLU A 372 -20.21 8.86 6.87
C GLU A 372 -19.12 9.30 7.88
N VAL A 373 -19.47 10.12 8.88
CA VAL A 373 -18.52 10.75 9.84
C VAL A 373 -18.89 10.60 11.31
N VAL A 374 -19.96 9.89 11.70
CA VAL A 374 -20.41 9.87 13.10
C VAL A 374 -20.33 8.48 13.74
N GLU A 375 -19.41 8.33 14.69
CA GLU A 375 -19.40 7.22 15.65
C GLU A 375 -20.63 7.32 16.59
N GLU A 376 -21.48 6.31 16.61
CA GLU A 376 -22.69 6.22 17.43
C GLU A 376 -22.38 6.14 18.93
N GLY A 377 -23.00 7.03 19.70
CA GLY A 377 -23.22 6.86 21.14
C GLY A 377 -24.72 6.62 21.42
N PRO A 378 -25.08 5.83 22.45
CA PRO A 378 -26.48 5.41 22.66
C PRO A 378 -27.41 6.58 22.96
N ALA A 379 -28.50 6.65 22.22
CA ALA A 379 -29.55 7.68 22.35
C ALA A 379 -30.39 7.49 23.61
N ARG A 380 -30.52 8.56 24.42
CA ARG A 380 -31.56 8.69 25.40
C ARG A 380 -32.56 9.73 24.93
N SER A 381 -33.80 9.32 24.68
CA SER A 381 -34.92 10.19 24.30
C SER A 381 -35.34 11.14 25.40
N ALA A 382 -35.39 12.44 25.09
CA ALA A 382 -36.11 13.41 25.90
C ALA A 382 -37.53 13.57 25.31
N ARG A 383 -38.57 13.54 26.13
CA ARG A 383 -39.98 13.69 25.71
C ARG A 383 -40.18 15.01 24.99
N ALA A 384 -40.76 14.95 23.80
CA ALA A 384 -41.13 16.12 23.01
C ALA A 384 -42.28 16.87 23.65
N GLU A 385 -42.16 18.22 23.82
CA GLU A 385 -43.27 19.09 24.14
C GLU A 385 -44.11 19.33 22.88
N SER A 386 -45.42 19.08 22.95
CA SER A 386 -46.36 19.36 21.87
C SER A 386 -46.45 20.88 21.62
N ARG A 387 -45.99 21.33 20.45
CA ARG A 387 -46.03 22.75 20.04
C ARG A 387 -47.34 23.11 19.33
N ALA A 388 -47.75 24.35 19.46
CA ALA A 388 -48.98 24.82 18.84
C ALA A 388 -48.83 24.89 17.30
N PRO A 389 -49.81 24.45 16.51
CA PRO A 389 -49.76 24.51 15.04
C PRO A 389 -49.44 25.91 14.48
N ALA A 390 -49.85 26.95 15.18
CA ALA A 390 -49.58 28.36 14.82
C ALA A 390 -48.08 28.70 14.87
N GLU A 391 -47.33 28.14 15.84
CA GLU A 391 -45.87 28.33 15.97
C GLU A 391 -45.14 27.62 14.81
N ILE A 392 -45.53 26.39 14.50
CA ILE A 392 -44.97 25.62 13.38
C ILE A 392 -45.18 26.35 12.04
N GLN A 393 -46.40 26.91 11.84
CA GLN A 393 -46.70 27.70 10.65
C GLN A 393 -45.91 29.02 10.58
N ALA A 394 -45.64 29.66 11.73
CA ALA A 394 -44.86 30.87 11.77
C ALA A 394 -43.38 30.58 11.38
N GLU A 395 -42.80 29.52 11.91
CA GLU A 395 -41.46 29.09 11.58
C GLU A 395 -41.36 28.67 10.12
N GLN A 396 -42.32 27.89 9.60
CA GLN A 396 -42.35 27.49 8.20
C GLN A 396 -42.42 28.72 7.25
N ARG A 397 -43.24 29.72 7.55
CA ARG A 397 -43.28 30.94 6.72
C ARG A 397 -41.95 31.67 6.71
N ARG A 398 -41.25 31.72 7.85
CA ARG A 398 -39.92 32.33 7.96
C ARG A 398 -38.92 31.58 7.06
N VAL A 399 -38.89 30.25 7.13
CA VAL A 399 -37.98 29.40 6.31
C VAL A 399 -38.32 29.54 4.82
N LEU A 400 -39.60 29.56 4.44
CA LEU A 400 -39.99 29.79 3.04
C LEU A 400 -39.54 31.18 2.56
N GLY A 401 -39.54 32.18 3.41
CA GLY A 401 -38.96 33.51 3.11
C GLY A 401 -37.46 33.42 2.75
N PHE A 402 -36.69 32.60 3.49
CA PHE A 402 -35.29 32.39 3.19
C PHE A 402 -35.12 31.61 1.87
N VAL A 403 -35.97 30.62 1.56
CA VAL A 403 -35.98 29.87 0.29
C VAL A 403 -36.15 30.80 -0.89
N GLU A 404 -37.13 31.73 -0.83
CA GLU A 404 -37.36 32.69 -1.92
C GLU A 404 -36.19 33.65 -2.12
N ARG A 405 -35.59 34.12 -1.04
CA ARG A 405 -34.36 34.95 -1.15
C ARG A 405 -33.22 34.18 -1.75
N ALA A 406 -32.96 32.94 -1.27
CA ALA A 406 -31.93 32.06 -1.83
C ALA A 406 -32.17 31.75 -3.31
N ARG A 407 -33.43 31.58 -3.75
CA ARG A 407 -33.77 31.33 -5.14
C ARG A 407 -33.39 32.51 -6.07
N LYS A 408 -33.59 33.73 -5.59
CA LYS A 408 -33.23 34.94 -6.36
C LYS A 408 -31.71 35.06 -6.48
N ILE A 409 -30.99 34.89 -5.36
CA ILE A 409 -29.53 35.00 -5.30
C ILE A 409 -28.86 33.89 -6.11
N ALA A 410 -29.39 32.66 -6.10
CA ALA A 410 -28.80 31.52 -6.78
C ALA A 410 -28.70 31.69 -8.32
N GLN A 411 -29.37 32.67 -8.91
CA GLN A 411 -29.29 32.96 -10.34
C GLN A 411 -27.96 33.63 -10.72
N ASP A 412 -27.42 34.51 -9.86
CA ASP A 412 -26.17 35.22 -10.09
C ASP A 412 -25.48 35.50 -8.76
N ASP A 413 -24.95 34.44 -8.10
CA ASP A 413 -24.19 34.61 -6.87
C ASP A 413 -22.72 35.02 -7.11
N SER A 414 -22.17 35.72 -6.14
CA SER A 414 -20.81 36.27 -6.22
C SER A 414 -19.72 35.21 -6.38
N LYS A 415 -19.89 34.02 -5.79
CA LYS A 415 -18.96 32.89 -5.90
C LYS A 415 -18.93 32.30 -7.31
N PHE A 416 -20.08 32.21 -7.97
CA PHE A 416 -20.11 31.75 -9.36
C PHE A 416 -19.44 32.75 -10.32
N ARG A 417 -19.61 34.08 -10.08
CA ARG A 417 -18.85 35.09 -10.84
C ARG A 417 -17.33 34.92 -10.67
N ALA A 418 -16.88 34.62 -9.45
CA ALA A 418 -15.48 34.32 -9.18
C ALA A 418 -15.02 33.05 -9.93
N LEU A 419 -15.86 32.00 -9.99
CA LEU A 419 -15.56 30.80 -10.78
C LEU A 419 -15.44 31.13 -12.27
N HIS A 420 -16.33 31.93 -12.80
CA HIS A 420 -16.27 32.38 -14.20
C HIS A 420 -14.94 33.12 -14.49
N ALA A 421 -14.51 34.01 -13.61
CA ALA A 421 -13.22 34.70 -13.71
C ALA A 421 -12.04 33.69 -13.67
N ALA A 422 -12.10 32.70 -12.78
CA ALA A 422 -11.10 31.65 -12.67
C ALA A 422 -11.01 30.80 -13.96
N LEU A 423 -12.14 30.40 -14.54
CA LEU A 423 -12.17 29.65 -15.81
C LEU A 423 -11.61 30.49 -16.98
N THR A 424 -11.91 31.79 -17.01
CA THR A 424 -11.36 32.72 -17.97
C THR A 424 -9.83 32.84 -17.85
N PHE A 425 -9.31 32.91 -16.61
CA PHE A 425 -7.88 32.88 -16.33
C PHE A 425 -7.22 31.59 -16.84
N VAL A 426 -7.81 30.42 -16.58
CA VAL A 426 -7.30 29.12 -17.06
C VAL A 426 -7.27 29.07 -18.57
N SER A 427 -8.33 29.49 -19.24
CA SER A 427 -8.38 29.57 -20.71
C SER A 427 -7.32 30.51 -21.28
N GLY A 428 -7.03 31.59 -20.57
CA GLY A 428 -5.94 32.54 -20.93
C GLY A 428 -4.57 31.84 -20.84
N ARG A 429 -4.30 31.10 -19.79
CA ARG A 429 -3.04 30.35 -19.64
C ARG A 429 -2.89 29.26 -20.71
N ALA A 430 -3.96 28.53 -20.99
CA ALA A 430 -3.95 27.50 -22.03
C ALA A 430 -3.62 28.09 -23.41
N ARG A 431 -4.20 29.24 -23.78
CA ARG A 431 -3.84 29.96 -25.02
C ARG A 431 -2.41 30.43 -25.05
N ALA A 432 -1.82 30.73 -23.91
CA ALA A 432 -0.41 31.07 -23.76
C ALA A 432 0.54 29.83 -23.73
N GLY A 433 0.04 28.63 -23.92
CA GLY A 433 0.82 27.40 -23.91
C GLY A 433 1.29 26.96 -22.49
N GLN A 434 0.72 27.54 -21.43
CA GLN A 434 1.11 27.28 -20.04
C GLN A 434 0.26 26.18 -19.38
N GLY A 435 -0.32 25.28 -20.15
CA GLY A 435 -1.13 24.18 -19.65
C GLY A 435 -2.30 23.79 -20.54
N SER A 436 -3.13 22.89 -20.04
CA SER A 436 -4.38 22.46 -20.66
C SER A 436 -5.51 23.45 -20.32
N ASP A 437 -6.51 23.57 -21.19
CA ASP A 437 -7.78 24.25 -20.90
C ASP A 437 -8.76 23.41 -20.08
N ARG A 438 -8.35 22.16 -19.73
CA ARG A 438 -9.15 21.25 -18.90
C ARG A 438 -9.05 21.62 -17.43
N VAL A 439 -10.20 21.56 -16.77
CA VAL A 439 -10.34 21.92 -15.35
C VAL A 439 -11.11 20.84 -14.60
N VAL A 440 -10.59 20.41 -13.46
CA VAL A 440 -11.35 19.60 -12.51
C VAL A 440 -11.85 20.48 -11.37
N ILE A 441 -13.16 20.46 -11.12
CA ILE A 441 -13.82 21.20 -10.06
C ILE A 441 -14.31 20.21 -9.01
N PHE A 442 -13.85 20.38 -7.78
CA PHE A 442 -14.27 19.59 -6.62
C PHE A 442 -15.31 20.34 -5.80
N THR A 443 -16.38 19.62 -5.41
CA THR A 443 -17.40 20.09 -4.47
C THR A 443 -17.85 18.94 -3.56
N GLU A 444 -18.26 19.25 -2.33
CA GLU A 444 -18.83 18.25 -1.42
C GLU A 444 -20.34 18.01 -1.65
N SER A 445 -21.01 18.88 -2.41
CA SER A 445 -22.46 18.88 -2.58
C SER A 445 -22.90 18.44 -3.99
N LEU A 446 -23.74 17.40 -4.08
CA LEU A 446 -24.39 16.98 -5.33
C LEU A 446 -25.30 18.08 -5.91
N VAL A 447 -25.96 18.85 -5.04
CA VAL A 447 -26.80 20.00 -5.46
C VAL A 447 -25.92 21.07 -6.09
N THR A 448 -24.77 21.39 -5.48
CA THR A 448 -23.79 22.32 -6.06
C THR A 448 -23.27 21.81 -7.39
N GLN A 449 -22.93 20.52 -7.49
CA GLN A 449 -22.44 19.89 -8.73
C GLN A 449 -23.46 20.08 -9.88
N ALA A 450 -24.74 19.78 -9.63
CA ALA A 450 -25.81 19.92 -10.62
C ALA A 450 -26.04 21.40 -11.02
N SER A 451 -26.09 22.29 -10.03
CA SER A 451 -26.25 23.73 -10.22
C SER A 451 -25.09 24.35 -11.01
N LEU A 452 -23.85 23.97 -10.71
CA LEU A 452 -22.68 24.45 -11.46
C LEU A 452 -22.75 24.04 -12.92
N ARG A 453 -23.11 22.81 -13.22
CA ARG A 453 -23.27 22.34 -14.60
C ARG A 453 -24.32 23.18 -15.34
N GLU A 454 -25.53 23.31 -14.78
CA GLU A 454 -26.61 24.07 -15.38
C GLU A 454 -26.20 25.54 -15.67
N ARG A 455 -25.56 26.17 -14.71
CA ARG A 455 -25.14 27.56 -14.80
C ARG A 455 -23.98 27.77 -15.77
N LEU A 456 -23.00 26.88 -15.81
CA LEU A 456 -21.88 26.96 -16.77
C LEU A 456 -22.39 26.81 -18.22
N ILE A 457 -23.39 25.97 -18.45
CA ILE A 457 -24.03 25.81 -19.77
C ILE A 457 -24.86 27.05 -20.10
N SER A 458 -25.75 27.49 -19.20
CA SER A 458 -26.64 28.63 -19.44
C SER A 458 -25.91 29.95 -19.64
N SER A 459 -24.73 30.11 -18.99
CA SER A 459 -23.87 31.27 -19.18
C SER A 459 -23.03 31.23 -20.48
N GLY A 460 -23.09 30.14 -21.24
CA GLY A 460 -22.32 29.97 -22.48
C GLY A 460 -20.82 29.78 -22.30
N VAL A 461 -20.35 29.52 -21.07
CA VAL A 461 -18.93 29.25 -20.78
C VAL A 461 -18.49 27.91 -21.36
N VAL A 462 -19.38 26.93 -21.31
CA VAL A 462 -19.20 25.60 -21.88
C VAL A 462 -20.51 25.10 -22.52
N THR A 463 -20.38 24.20 -23.47
CA THR A 463 -21.50 23.45 -24.01
C THR A 463 -21.84 22.23 -23.12
N ASP A 464 -22.98 21.61 -23.33
CA ASP A 464 -23.38 20.42 -22.58
C ASP A 464 -22.37 19.27 -22.72
N ASP A 465 -21.80 19.09 -23.91
CA ASP A 465 -20.82 18.04 -24.20
C ASP A 465 -19.43 18.31 -23.57
N GLU A 466 -19.16 19.57 -23.21
CA GLU A 466 -17.90 19.95 -22.59
C GLU A 466 -17.86 19.79 -21.06
N VAL A 467 -18.97 19.32 -20.44
CA VAL A 467 -19.03 19.12 -18.98
C VAL A 467 -19.29 17.66 -18.66
N THR A 468 -18.41 17.04 -17.88
CA THR A 468 -18.59 15.70 -17.30
C THR A 468 -18.81 15.80 -15.81
N LEU A 469 -19.80 15.06 -15.30
CA LEU A 469 -20.08 14.92 -13.86
C LEU A 469 -19.62 13.56 -13.36
N LEU A 470 -19.02 13.53 -12.18
CA LEU A 470 -18.70 12.30 -11.48
C LEU A 470 -19.09 12.39 -10.00
N SER A 471 -19.81 11.39 -9.53
CA SER A 471 -20.24 11.26 -8.13
C SER A 471 -19.99 9.85 -7.60
N GLY A 472 -20.40 9.57 -6.36
CA GLY A 472 -20.39 8.22 -5.81
C GLY A 472 -21.32 7.27 -6.57
N GLN A 473 -22.45 7.78 -7.06
CA GLN A 473 -23.44 7.05 -7.87
C GLN A 473 -23.52 7.68 -9.28
N ASN A 474 -23.22 6.90 -10.32
CA ASN A 474 -23.13 7.37 -11.70
C ASN A 474 -24.16 6.67 -12.60
N GLU A 475 -25.44 6.76 -12.28
CA GLU A 475 -26.54 6.10 -13.01
C GLU A 475 -27.23 6.97 -14.05
N SER A 476 -26.74 8.19 -14.28
CA SER A 476 -27.35 9.15 -15.20
C SER A 476 -27.39 8.62 -16.66
N PRO A 477 -28.37 9.02 -17.48
CA PRO A 477 -28.42 8.67 -18.91
C PRO A 477 -27.12 9.05 -19.65
N ARG A 478 -26.50 10.15 -19.25
CA ARG A 478 -25.22 10.62 -19.81
C ARG A 478 -24.06 9.70 -19.46
N ALA A 479 -23.98 9.22 -18.21
CA ALA A 479 -22.98 8.25 -17.80
C ALA A 479 -23.12 6.92 -18.56
N LYS A 480 -24.35 6.49 -18.80
CA LYS A 480 -24.65 5.32 -19.64
C LYS A 480 -24.24 5.54 -21.11
N ALA A 481 -24.48 6.73 -21.65
CA ALA A 481 -24.06 7.09 -23.01
C ALA A 481 -22.51 7.18 -23.11
N ALA A 482 -21.83 7.73 -22.10
CA ALA A 482 -20.37 7.74 -22.04
C ALA A 482 -19.80 6.31 -21.99
N LEU A 483 -20.43 5.41 -21.24
CA LEU A 483 -20.04 3.99 -21.20
C LEU A 483 -20.21 3.30 -22.55
N ALA A 484 -21.31 3.57 -23.26
CA ALA A 484 -21.54 2.99 -24.57
C ALA A 484 -20.46 3.45 -25.57
N ARG A 485 -20.19 4.75 -25.64
CA ARG A 485 -19.12 5.31 -26.48
C ARG A 485 -17.73 4.74 -26.13
N TRP A 486 -17.42 4.68 -24.86
CA TRP A 486 -16.13 4.15 -24.39
C TRP A 486 -15.92 2.69 -24.84
N ARG A 487 -16.97 1.87 -24.80
CA ARG A 487 -16.92 0.47 -25.27
C ARG A 487 -16.72 0.36 -26.78
N GLU A 488 -17.18 1.35 -27.55
CA GLU A 488 -16.97 1.41 -29.00
C GLU A 488 -15.57 1.92 -29.35
N GLU A 489 -15.06 2.92 -28.64
CA GLU A 489 -13.78 3.60 -28.92
C GLU A 489 -12.58 2.84 -28.38
N VAL A 490 -12.75 2.10 -27.29
CA VAL A 490 -11.70 1.27 -26.67
C VAL A 490 -12.05 -0.19 -26.95
N PRO A 491 -11.47 -0.81 -28.00
CA PRO A 491 -11.76 -2.21 -28.34
C PRO A 491 -11.50 -3.08 -27.11
N ALA A 492 -12.46 -3.93 -26.80
CA ALA A 492 -12.26 -5.00 -25.83
C ALA A 492 -11.04 -5.80 -26.31
N HIS A 493 -10.08 -6.01 -25.41
CA HIS A 493 -8.95 -6.89 -25.73
C HIS A 493 -9.50 -8.21 -26.27
N PRO A 494 -8.87 -8.81 -27.31
CA PRO A 494 -9.31 -10.08 -27.84
C PRO A 494 -9.37 -11.07 -26.67
N GLU A 495 -10.50 -11.77 -26.58
CA GLU A 495 -10.60 -12.89 -25.64
C GLU A 495 -9.44 -13.84 -25.88
N PRO A 496 -8.76 -14.36 -24.84
CA PRO A 496 -7.75 -15.36 -25.04
C PRO A 496 -8.40 -16.53 -25.79
N SER A 497 -7.84 -16.89 -26.93
CA SER A 497 -8.28 -18.00 -27.76
C SER A 497 -8.36 -19.25 -26.88
N VAL A 498 -9.57 -19.76 -26.71
CA VAL A 498 -9.88 -21.00 -26.01
C VAL A 498 -9.16 -22.13 -26.72
N HIS A 499 -8.14 -22.72 -26.11
CA HIS A 499 -7.64 -24.00 -26.48
C HIS A 499 -8.77 -25.03 -26.27
N PRO A 500 -8.99 -25.97 -27.21
CA PRO A 500 -10.03 -26.97 -27.05
C PRO A 500 -9.62 -27.97 -25.96
N GLU A 501 -10.27 -27.89 -24.79
CA GLU A 501 -10.23 -28.98 -23.82
C GLU A 501 -11.05 -30.18 -24.33
N PRO A 502 -10.67 -31.43 -23.99
CA PRO A 502 -11.45 -32.59 -24.32
C PRO A 502 -12.80 -32.60 -23.54
N PRO A 503 -13.85 -33.27 -24.07
CA PRO A 503 -15.19 -33.14 -23.55
C PRO A 503 -15.37 -33.84 -22.21
N VAL A 504 -15.70 -33.09 -21.17
CA VAL A 504 -16.23 -33.59 -19.90
C VAL A 504 -17.60 -32.94 -19.65
N HIS A 505 -18.56 -33.79 -19.39
CA HIS A 505 -19.98 -33.61 -19.13
C HIS A 505 -20.58 -32.24 -18.74
N PRO A 506 -21.79 -31.95 -19.27
CA PRO A 506 -22.49 -30.70 -19.01
C PRO A 506 -23.36 -30.81 -17.75
N GLU A 507 -22.97 -30.18 -16.64
CA GLU A 507 -23.96 -29.68 -15.68
C GLU A 507 -23.36 -28.63 -14.75
N ARG A 508 -24.02 -27.44 -14.77
CA ARG A 508 -23.94 -26.35 -13.79
C ARG A 508 -22.67 -25.53 -13.66
N SER A 509 -22.61 -24.43 -14.39
CA SER A 509 -22.17 -23.14 -13.80
C SER A 509 -22.70 -21.95 -14.61
N ARG A 510 -23.80 -21.40 -14.16
CA ARG A 510 -24.15 -20.00 -14.41
C ARG A 510 -23.37 -19.16 -13.38
N GLY A 511 -22.44 -18.34 -13.83
CA GLY A 511 -21.86 -17.30 -12.99
C GLY A 511 -20.39 -17.01 -13.27
N GLY A 512 -20.11 -15.92 -13.98
CA GLY A 512 -18.88 -15.20 -13.85
C GLY A 512 -17.95 -15.13 -15.05
N SER A 513 -18.39 -14.55 -16.15
CA SER A 513 -17.47 -13.96 -17.10
C SER A 513 -16.80 -12.74 -16.44
N GLY A 514 -15.49 -12.56 -16.58
CA GLY A 514 -14.67 -11.49 -16.00
C GLY A 514 -14.99 -10.07 -16.54
N ALA A 515 -16.26 -9.68 -16.57
CA ALA A 515 -16.67 -8.32 -16.91
C ALA A 515 -16.33 -7.37 -15.76
N VAL A 516 -15.65 -6.27 -16.08
CA VAL A 516 -15.48 -5.12 -15.20
C VAL A 516 -16.84 -4.75 -14.60
N SER A 517 -16.93 -4.56 -13.24
CA SER A 517 -18.22 -4.16 -12.66
C SER A 517 -18.70 -2.90 -13.37
N THR A 518 -20.01 -2.84 -13.66
CA THR A 518 -20.60 -1.76 -14.45
C THR A 518 -20.26 -0.38 -13.88
N GLU A 519 -20.16 -0.27 -12.56
CA GLU A 519 -19.78 0.97 -11.85
C GLU A 519 -18.37 1.44 -12.20
N ILE A 520 -17.41 0.53 -12.22
CA ILE A 520 -16.00 0.83 -12.56
C ILE A 520 -15.88 1.20 -14.03
N ALA A 521 -16.56 0.45 -14.92
CA ALA A 521 -16.58 0.74 -16.34
C ALA A 521 -17.15 2.13 -16.63
N VAL A 522 -18.21 2.54 -15.93
CA VAL A 522 -18.80 3.89 -16.04
C VAL A 522 -17.81 4.96 -15.59
N ARG A 523 -17.10 4.75 -14.47
CA ARG A 523 -16.09 5.72 -13.99
C ARG A 523 -14.94 5.89 -14.98
N LEU A 524 -14.44 4.80 -15.54
CA LEU A 524 -13.40 4.83 -16.58
C LEU A 524 -13.87 5.53 -17.85
N ALA A 525 -15.10 5.28 -18.27
CA ALA A 525 -15.72 5.93 -19.42
C ALA A 525 -15.84 7.44 -19.23
N LEU A 526 -16.24 7.90 -18.01
CA LEU A 526 -16.33 9.32 -17.69
C LEU A 526 -14.96 10.01 -17.66
N VAL A 527 -13.93 9.33 -17.15
CA VAL A 527 -12.54 9.84 -17.21
C VAL A 527 -12.05 9.90 -18.65
N HIS A 528 -12.37 8.91 -19.47
CA HIS A 528 -12.04 8.90 -20.89
C HIS A 528 -12.73 10.05 -21.64
N GLU A 529 -14.00 10.29 -21.36
CA GLU A 529 -14.75 11.42 -21.90
C GLU A 529 -14.14 12.77 -21.53
N PHE A 530 -13.71 12.93 -20.26
CA PHE A 530 -12.99 14.12 -19.82
C PHE A 530 -11.64 14.26 -20.53
N LYS A 531 -10.93 13.17 -20.75
CA LYS A 531 -9.65 13.20 -21.47
C LYS A 531 -9.79 13.55 -22.95
N THR A 532 -10.87 13.15 -23.61
CA THR A 532 -11.01 13.26 -25.07
C THR A 532 -11.92 14.38 -25.53
N ARG A 533 -12.99 14.70 -24.77
CA ARG A 533 -14.08 15.57 -25.22
C ARG A 533 -14.35 16.76 -24.29
N SER A 534 -14.46 16.51 -22.98
CA SER A 534 -14.89 17.56 -22.04
C SER A 534 -13.75 18.48 -21.62
N ARG A 535 -14.11 19.73 -21.31
CA ARG A 535 -13.19 20.75 -20.75
C ARG A 535 -13.33 20.86 -19.24
N VAL A 536 -14.53 20.67 -18.71
CA VAL A 536 -14.84 20.82 -17.29
C VAL A 536 -15.29 19.48 -16.73
N PHE A 537 -14.64 19.06 -15.67
CA PHE A 537 -14.96 17.85 -14.93
C PHE A 537 -15.39 18.25 -13.51
N ILE A 538 -16.65 18.07 -13.15
CA ILE A 538 -17.15 18.42 -11.81
C ILE A 538 -17.33 17.13 -11.02
N SER A 539 -16.56 16.98 -9.95
CA SER A 539 -16.55 15.75 -9.14
C SER A 539 -16.88 16.01 -7.69
N THR A 540 -17.64 15.09 -7.10
CA THR A 540 -17.70 14.99 -5.64
C THR A 540 -16.48 14.24 -5.13
N GLU A 541 -16.17 14.35 -3.83
CA GLU A 541 -15.02 13.71 -3.21
C GLU A 541 -15.10 12.19 -3.30
N ALA A 542 -16.25 11.60 -3.05
CA ALA A 542 -16.49 10.16 -3.19
C ALA A 542 -16.28 9.68 -4.65
N GLY A 543 -16.68 10.51 -5.63
CA GLY A 543 -16.44 10.22 -7.06
C GLY A 543 -14.97 10.22 -7.44
N ALA A 544 -14.17 11.14 -6.89
CA ALA A 544 -12.78 11.35 -7.29
C ALA A 544 -11.77 10.37 -6.66
N LYS A 545 -12.14 9.61 -5.66
CA LYS A 545 -11.23 8.64 -5.02
C LYS A 545 -10.66 7.67 -6.06
N GLY A 546 -9.33 7.56 -6.11
CA GLY A 546 -8.62 6.61 -6.98
C GLY A 546 -8.44 7.02 -8.45
N LEU A 547 -8.96 8.17 -8.90
CA LEU A 547 -8.81 8.59 -10.30
C LEU A 547 -7.39 9.08 -10.62
N ASN A 548 -6.98 8.84 -11.87
CA ASN A 548 -5.80 9.44 -12.47
C ASN A 548 -6.21 10.52 -13.48
N LEU A 549 -5.94 11.78 -13.16
CA LEU A 549 -6.28 12.95 -13.97
C LEU A 549 -5.02 13.74 -14.37
N GLN A 550 -3.87 13.07 -14.50
CA GLN A 550 -2.59 13.73 -14.83
C GLN A 550 -2.54 14.47 -16.18
N PHE A 551 -3.52 14.25 -17.05
CA PHE A 551 -3.67 15.01 -18.30
C PHE A 551 -4.33 16.41 -18.08
N CYS A 552 -4.80 16.68 -16.87
CA CYS A 552 -5.36 17.96 -16.44
C CYS A 552 -4.39 18.60 -15.43
N ASN A 553 -4.06 19.86 -15.59
CA ASN A 553 -3.16 20.59 -14.70
C ASN A 553 -3.84 21.70 -13.89
N THR A 554 -5.17 21.76 -13.88
CA THR A 554 -5.91 22.74 -13.07
C THR A 554 -6.91 22.06 -12.15
N VAL A 555 -6.74 22.29 -10.85
CA VAL A 555 -7.64 21.82 -9.78
C VAL A 555 -8.34 23.03 -9.17
N VAL A 556 -9.67 22.99 -9.14
CA VAL A 556 -10.51 24.00 -8.52
C VAL A 556 -11.19 23.41 -7.30
N ASN A 557 -10.88 23.88 -6.11
CA ASN A 557 -11.63 23.61 -4.90
C ASN A 557 -12.78 24.62 -4.81
N TYR A 558 -13.96 24.27 -5.32
CA TYR A 558 -15.11 25.15 -5.27
C TYR A 558 -15.58 25.33 -3.82
N ASP A 559 -15.57 24.28 -3.03
CA ASP A 559 -15.62 24.32 -1.58
C ASP A 559 -14.34 23.72 -0.98
N LEU A 560 -13.90 24.29 0.13
CA LEU A 560 -12.72 23.82 0.84
C LEU A 560 -13.15 22.78 1.86
N PRO A 561 -12.63 21.55 1.78
CA PRO A 561 -12.86 20.57 2.83
C PRO A 561 -12.21 21.04 4.14
N TRP A 562 -12.86 20.76 5.25
CA TRP A 562 -12.32 21.11 6.56
C TRP A 562 -11.12 20.23 6.96
N ASN A 563 -10.94 19.11 6.27
CA ASN A 563 -9.75 18.27 6.41
C ASN A 563 -8.71 18.61 5.31
N PRO A 564 -7.55 19.17 5.70
CA PRO A 564 -6.49 19.56 4.75
C PRO A 564 -5.96 18.39 3.93
N GLN A 565 -5.93 17.17 4.48
CA GLN A 565 -5.50 15.97 3.75
C GLN A 565 -6.36 15.73 2.49
N ARG A 566 -7.64 16.05 2.55
CA ARG A 566 -8.53 15.93 1.38
C ARG A 566 -8.11 16.89 0.26
N ILE A 567 -7.60 18.08 0.60
CA ILE A 567 -7.07 19.03 -0.39
C ILE A 567 -5.86 18.41 -1.10
N GLU A 568 -4.92 17.83 -0.35
CA GLU A 568 -3.76 17.14 -0.91
C GLU A 568 -4.16 15.94 -1.77
N GLN A 569 -5.14 15.17 -1.35
CA GLN A 569 -5.68 14.06 -2.14
C GLN A 569 -6.30 14.55 -3.45
N ARG A 570 -7.04 15.68 -3.45
CA ARG A 570 -7.61 16.29 -4.65
C ARG A 570 -6.50 16.73 -5.61
N ILE A 571 -5.49 17.43 -5.12
CA ILE A 571 -4.33 17.87 -5.90
C ILE A 571 -3.57 16.67 -6.47
N GLY A 572 -3.36 15.65 -5.66
CA GLY A 572 -2.71 14.40 -6.05
C GLY A 572 -3.40 13.64 -7.19
N ARG A 573 -4.63 14.01 -7.59
CA ARG A 573 -5.28 13.44 -8.80
C ARG A 573 -4.63 13.96 -10.08
N CYS A 574 -4.17 15.21 -10.09
CA CYS A 574 -3.54 15.86 -11.23
C CYS A 574 -2.02 15.95 -11.09
N HIS A 575 -1.51 16.16 -9.89
CA HIS A 575 -0.09 16.27 -9.59
C HIS A 575 0.54 14.92 -9.34
N ARG A 576 0.88 14.23 -10.43
CA ARG A 576 1.52 12.89 -10.42
C ARG A 576 2.72 12.87 -11.32
N TYR A 577 3.57 11.85 -11.14
CA TYR A 577 4.66 11.59 -12.08
C TYR A 577 4.14 11.49 -13.52
N GLY A 578 4.79 12.20 -14.44
CA GLY A 578 4.38 12.28 -15.85
C GLY A 578 3.45 13.46 -16.19
N GLN A 579 3.04 14.30 -15.24
CA GLN A 579 2.40 15.59 -15.52
C GLN A 579 3.38 16.49 -16.29
N GLN A 580 2.90 17.15 -17.35
CA GLN A 580 3.75 17.95 -18.26
C GLN A 580 3.75 19.45 -17.94
N HIS A 581 2.78 19.92 -17.14
CA HIS A 581 2.59 21.33 -16.83
C HIS A 581 2.45 21.55 -15.35
N ASP A 582 2.90 22.72 -14.88
CA ASP A 582 2.71 23.14 -13.50
C ASP A 582 1.22 23.09 -13.12
N VAL A 583 0.93 22.50 -11.94
CA VAL A 583 -0.43 22.33 -11.47
C VAL A 583 -0.93 23.58 -10.79
N THR A 584 -1.97 24.18 -11.34
CA THR A 584 -2.65 25.34 -10.77
C THR A 584 -3.77 24.87 -9.83
N VAL A 585 -3.70 25.30 -8.58
CA VAL A 585 -4.72 25.01 -7.57
C VAL A 585 -5.49 26.30 -7.27
N ILE A 586 -6.78 26.31 -7.56
CA ILE A 586 -7.66 27.47 -7.41
C ILE A 586 -8.56 27.27 -6.21
N ASN A 587 -8.54 28.24 -5.29
CA ASN A 587 -9.40 28.29 -4.12
C ASN A 587 -10.23 29.57 -4.11
N PHE A 588 -11.40 29.57 -3.46
CA PHE A 588 -12.29 30.72 -3.33
C PHE A 588 -12.42 31.17 -1.89
N LEU A 589 -12.44 32.47 -1.66
CA LEU A 589 -12.61 33.09 -0.34
C LEU A 589 -13.54 34.29 -0.40
N ALA A 590 -14.60 34.28 0.41
CA ALA A 590 -15.45 35.45 0.63
C ALA A 590 -14.77 36.43 1.60
N LYS A 591 -14.36 37.62 1.11
CA LYS A 591 -13.64 38.64 1.91
C LYS A 591 -14.44 39.10 3.11
N ASP A 592 -15.77 39.19 2.93
CA ASP A 592 -16.69 39.84 3.84
C ASP A 592 -17.33 38.86 4.83
N ASN A 593 -17.04 37.55 4.70
CA ASN A 593 -17.53 36.55 5.64
C ASN A 593 -16.42 36.19 6.63
N GLU A 594 -16.56 36.71 7.85
CA GLU A 594 -15.57 36.53 8.91
C GLU A 594 -15.41 35.05 9.29
N THR A 595 -16.49 34.30 9.34
CA THR A 595 -16.47 32.85 9.61
C THR A 595 -15.66 32.08 8.55
N GLN A 596 -15.89 32.35 7.25
CA GLN A 596 -15.13 31.72 6.17
C GLN A 596 -13.67 32.16 6.20
N ARG A 597 -13.39 33.42 6.48
CA ARG A 597 -12.03 33.96 6.57
C ARG A 597 -11.26 33.30 7.72
N LEU A 598 -11.85 33.26 8.92
CA LEU A 598 -11.24 32.60 10.09
C LEU A 598 -11.02 31.11 9.83
N THR A 599 -11.98 30.41 9.23
CA THR A 599 -11.84 29.00 8.85
C THR A 599 -10.73 28.82 7.84
N PHE A 600 -10.64 29.70 6.83
CA PHE A 600 -9.57 29.67 5.83
C PHE A 600 -8.19 29.95 6.43
N ASP A 601 -8.08 30.96 7.31
CA ASP A 601 -6.84 31.29 8.02
C ASP A 601 -6.35 30.13 8.87
N ILE A 602 -7.25 29.47 9.59
CA ILE A 602 -6.93 28.30 10.41
C ILE A 602 -6.49 27.12 9.51
N LEU A 603 -7.22 26.86 8.42
CA LEU A 603 -6.85 25.84 7.44
C LEU A 603 -5.50 26.15 6.78
N SER A 604 -5.23 27.42 6.48
CA SER A 604 -3.95 27.87 5.91
C SER A 604 -2.80 27.63 6.88
N GLN A 605 -2.97 28.05 8.16
CA GLN A 605 -1.96 27.81 9.19
C GLN A 605 -1.73 26.31 9.42
N LYS A 606 -2.79 25.53 9.38
CA LYS A 606 -2.70 24.07 9.49
C LYS A 606 -2.06 23.44 8.24
N LEU A 607 -2.34 23.92 7.03
CA LEU A 607 -1.68 23.46 5.80
C LEU A 607 -0.23 23.94 5.71
N GLU A 608 0.12 25.11 6.26
CA GLU A 608 1.51 25.52 6.40
C GLU A 608 2.25 24.68 7.45
N LEU A 609 1.62 24.33 8.55
CA LEU A 609 2.07 23.28 9.47
C LEU A 609 2.26 21.96 8.71
N PHE A 610 1.33 21.61 7.85
CA PHE A 610 1.41 20.44 6.95
C PHE A 610 2.56 20.55 5.96
N GLY A 611 2.77 21.70 5.32
CA GLY A 611 3.89 21.93 4.42
C GLY A 611 5.22 21.81 5.12
N THR A 612 5.33 22.31 6.35
CA THR A 612 6.50 22.16 7.22
C THR A 612 6.74 20.70 7.62
N VAL A 613 5.69 19.88 7.71
CA VAL A 613 5.75 18.47 8.09
C VAL A 613 5.96 17.56 6.88
N LEU A 614 5.45 17.92 5.69
CA LEU A 614 5.44 17.01 4.53
C LEU A 614 6.55 17.33 3.51
N ASP A 615 7.34 18.41 3.69
CA ASP A 615 8.21 18.92 2.61
C ASP A 615 7.44 19.08 1.27
N ALA A 616 6.11 19.13 1.36
CA ALA A 616 5.25 19.52 0.27
C ALA A 616 5.34 21.05 0.18
N SER A 617 6.49 21.49 -0.31
CA SER A 617 6.99 22.87 -0.34
C SER A 617 6.16 23.82 -1.18
N ASP A 618 4.93 23.43 -1.58
CA ASP A 618 4.16 24.27 -2.46
C ASP A 618 2.85 24.69 -1.78
N GLN A 619 2.82 25.94 -1.44
CA GLN A 619 1.73 26.75 -0.95
C GLN A 619 0.38 26.42 -1.59
N VAL A 620 -0.39 25.56 -0.93
CA VAL A 620 -1.70 25.11 -1.43
C VAL A 620 -2.78 26.17 -1.25
N LEU A 621 -2.60 27.14 -0.37
CA LEU A 621 -3.60 28.17 -0.09
C LEU A 621 -3.12 29.61 -0.36
N HIS A 622 -1.86 29.93 -0.14
CA HIS A 622 -1.29 31.28 -0.35
C HIS A 622 0.08 31.27 -1.04
N ARG A 623 0.50 32.42 -1.60
CA ARG A 623 1.87 32.65 -2.05
C ARG A 623 2.72 33.19 -0.90
N GLY A 624 3.67 32.47 -0.36
CA GLY A 624 4.68 32.95 0.61
C GLY A 624 5.46 31.86 1.33
N ALA A 625 6.75 31.94 1.21
CA ALA A 625 7.95 31.34 1.84
C ALA A 625 7.90 30.01 2.68
N HIS A 626 8.81 29.16 2.33
CA HIS A 626 9.36 27.87 2.75
C HIS A 626 9.44 27.48 4.24
N THR A 627 9.20 26.22 4.58
CA THR A 627 10.02 25.21 5.32
C THR A 627 9.27 23.90 5.69
N SER A 628 10.01 22.82 5.90
CA SER A 628 9.64 21.39 5.86
C SER A 628 9.14 20.73 7.16
N GLY A 629 8.30 19.65 7.07
CA GLY A 629 8.01 18.74 8.19
C GLY A 629 6.71 17.88 8.14
N GLU A 630 6.78 16.54 8.14
CA GLU A 630 5.75 15.60 7.64
C GLU A 630 4.91 14.76 8.63
N VAL A 631 5.09 14.88 9.94
CA VAL A 631 4.59 13.89 10.93
C VAL A 631 3.23 14.23 11.58
N LEU A 632 2.73 15.46 11.45
CA LEU A 632 1.56 15.98 12.20
C LEU A 632 0.25 16.13 11.41
N VAL A 633 0.24 15.71 10.18
CA VAL A 633 -0.68 16.17 9.11
C VAL A 633 -2.14 15.74 9.28
N SER A 634 -2.38 14.54 9.72
CA SER A 634 -3.74 13.99 9.72
C SER A 634 -4.45 14.12 11.07
N ALA A 635 -3.69 14.14 12.15
CA ALA A 635 -4.19 14.40 13.49
C ALA A 635 -4.97 15.70 13.58
N ILE A 636 -4.37 16.70 12.98
CA ILE A 636 -4.86 18.07 12.97
C ILE A 636 -6.18 18.18 12.19
N GLY A 637 -6.35 17.36 11.12
CA GLY A 637 -7.54 17.44 10.28
C GLY A 637 -8.80 16.92 10.97
N ALA A 638 -8.77 15.71 11.52
CA ALA A 638 -9.92 15.12 12.21
C ALA A 638 -10.21 15.80 13.54
N GLU A 639 -9.17 16.21 14.28
CA GLU A 639 -9.31 16.96 15.53
C GLU A 639 -9.85 18.36 15.28
N PHE A 640 -9.40 19.02 14.22
CA PHE A 640 -9.90 20.34 13.82
C PHE A 640 -11.38 20.29 13.41
N GLU A 641 -11.77 19.27 12.65
CA GLU A 641 -13.17 19.04 12.34
C GLU A 641 -13.99 18.84 13.63
N GLY A 642 -13.43 18.09 14.60
CA GLY A 642 -14.01 17.91 15.92
C GLY A 642 -14.04 19.19 16.76
N GLU A 643 -13.01 20.05 16.67
CA GLU A 643 -12.99 21.34 17.37
C GLU A 643 -13.96 22.34 16.77
N LEU A 644 -14.02 22.47 15.45
CA LEU A 644 -15.04 23.26 14.77
C LEU A 644 -16.44 22.80 15.17
N ARG A 645 -16.66 21.49 15.22
CA ARG A 645 -17.91 20.92 15.68
C ARG A 645 -18.27 21.36 17.08
N ARG A 646 -17.32 21.31 18.05
CA ARG A 646 -17.54 21.74 19.45
C ARG A 646 -17.83 23.23 19.55
N ILE A 647 -17.22 24.08 18.71
CA ILE A 647 -17.49 25.52 18.66
C ILE A 647 -18.96 25.74 18.29
N TYR A 648 -19.41 25.16 17.19
CA TYR A 648 -20.80 25.28 16.76
C TYR A 648 -21.80 24.58 17.72
N GLU A 649 -21.37 23.59 18.49
CA GLU A 649 -22.17 22.94 19.52
C GLU A 649 -22.40 23.83 20.72
N ARG A 650 -21.46 24.71 21.09
CA ARG A 650 -21.49 25.54 22.30
C ARG A 650 -22.06 26.93 22.07
N ALA A 651 -21.71 27.53 20.94
CA ALA A 651 -22.09 28.88 20.60
C ALA A 651 -23.61 29.04 20.45
N ARG A 652 -24.15 30.18 20.96
CA ARG A 652 -25.54 30.55 20.89
C ARG A 652 -25.79 31.78 20.01
N THR A 653 -24.75 32.54 19.72
CA THR A 653 -24.79 33.74 18.88
C THR A 653 -23.68 33.69 17.84
N VAL A 654 -23.81 34.48 16.79
CA VAL A 654 -22.77 34.61 15.73
C VAL A 654 -21.48 35.17 16.31
N ASP A 655 -21.59 36.13 17.23
CA ASP A 655 -20.43 36.75 17.89
C ASP A 655 -19.65 35.70 18.71
N GLU A 656 -20.35 34.80 19.42
CA GLU A 656 -19.71 33.69 20.14
C GLU A 656 -18.99 32.73 19.20
N VAL A 657 -19.57 32.44 18.02
CA VAL A 657 -18.88 31.63 16.98
C VAL A 657 -17.59 32.31 16.52
N HIS A 658 -17.66 33.62 16.28
CA HIS A 658 -16.49 34.39 15.86
C HIS A 658 -15.40 34.44 16.94
N ASP A 659 -15.77 34.66 18.20
CA ASP A 659 -14.82 34.71 19.30
C ASP A 659 -14.18 33.36 19.57
N GLU A 660 -14.91 32.26 19.51
CA GLU A 660 -14.39 30.91 19.65
C GLU A 660 -13.48 30.52 18.45
N LEU A 661 -13.84 30.92 17.23
CA LEU A 661 -12.98 30.71 16.05
C LEU A 661 -11.69 31.54 16.15
N ARG A 662 -11.74 32.77 16.62
CA ARG A 662 -10.53 33.59 16.88
C ARG A 662 -9.66 32.93 17.94
N ALA A 663 -10.25 32.44 19.05
CA ALA A 663 -9.53 31.71 20.09
C ALA A 663 -8.91 30.43 19.55
N LEU A 664 -9.60 29.70 18.67
CA LEU A 664 -9.05 28.52 17.99
C LEU A 664 -7.89 28.87 17.09
N ARG A 665 -8.02 29.93 16.28
CA ARG A 665 -6.93 30.44 15.41
C ARG A 665 -5.69 30.77 16.23
N ASP A 666 -5.84 31.47 17.32
CA ASP A 666 -4.73 31.90 18.17
C ASP A 666 -4.06 30.71 18.88
N ARG A 667 -4.85 29.69 19.30
CA ARG A 667 -4.32 28.42 19.81
C ARG A 667 -3.50 27.69 18.74
N VAL A 668 -4.02 27.56 17.51
CA VAL A 668 -3.32 26.91 16.42
C VAL A 668 -2.04 27.65 16.05
N ALA A 669 -2.03 28.98 16.07
CA ALA A 669 -0.84 29.80 15.87
C ALA A 669 0.22 29.57 16.96
N GLU A 670 -0.20 29.40 18.22
CA GLU A 670 0.70 29.10 19.34
C GLU A 670 1.21 27.64 19.27
N GLU A 671 0.33 26.68 18.93
CA GLU A 671 0.73 25.29 18.69
C GLU A 671 1.73 25.21 17.54
N ARG A 672 1.51 25.98 16.46
CA ARG A 672 2.44 26.12 15.36
C ARG A 672 3.82 26.60 15.83
N ARG A 673 3.88 27.66 16.62
CA ARG A 673 5.14 28.21 17.14
C ARG A 673 5.89 27.20 18.00
N ARG A 674 5.19 26.52 18.93
CA ARG A 674 5.76 25.44 19.77
C ARG A 674 6.21 24.26 18.94
N PHE A 675 5.48 23.95 17.87
CA PHE A 675 5.83 22.88 16.96
C PHE A 675 7.06 23.25 16.11
N GLU A 676 7.14 24.46 15.56
CA GLU A 676 8.32 24.93 14.83
C GLU A 676 9.59 24.87 15.70
N GLU A 677 9.47 25.19 16.98
CA GLU A 677 10.56 25.05 17.97
C GLU A 677 10.90 23.58 18.27
N THR A 678 9.93 22.69 18.26
CA THR A 678 10.10 21.27 18.58
C THR A 678 10.37 20.43 17.32
N SER A 679 9.80 20.82 16.18
CA SER A 679 9.90 20.14 14.89
C SER A 679 11.31 20.20 14.32
N ALA A 680 12.05 21.26 14.57
CA ALA A 680 13.48 21.29 14.25
C ALA A 680 14.26 20.13 14.89
N ARG A 681 13.80 19.65 16.04
CA ARG A 681 14.34 18.46 16.71
C ARG A 681 13.76 17.15 16.19
N THR A 682 12.49 17.10 15.84
CA THR A 682 11.80 15.87 15.39
C THR A 682 11.97 15.62 13.89
N ALA A 683 12.05 16.67 13.06
CA ALA A 683 12.37 16.55 11.63
C ALA A 683 13.78 15.99 11.41
N SER A 684 14.72 16.30 12.32
CA SER A 684 16.03 15.65 12.30
C SER A 684 15.94 14.13 12.51
N VAL A 685 14.89 13.64 13.17
CA VAL A 685 14.68 12.21 13.41
C VAL A 685 14.35 11.44 12.14
N LEU A 686 13.64 12.03 11.19
CA LEU A 686 13.18 11.35 9.98
C LEU A 686 13.81 11.82 8.66
N ALA A 687 14.44 12.99 8.60
CA ALA A 687 14.79 13.62 7.33
C ALA A 687 16.29 13.90 7.04
N GLU A 688 17.09 14.39 7.97
CA GLU A 688 18.32 15.13 7.59
C GLU A 688 19.59 14.31 7.28
N ARG A 689 19.70 13.05 7.68
CA ARG A 689 20.88 12.21 7.33
C ARG A 689 20.68 11.25 6.16
N PHE A 690 19.50 11.25 5.59
CA PHE A 690 19.11 10.29 4.56
C PHE A 690 19.48 10.66 3.13
N ASP A 691 19.62 11.97 2.82
CA ASP A 691 19.67 12.40 1.43
C ASP A 691 20.91 11.89 0.68
N GLU A 692 22.07 11.88 1.31
CA GLU A 692 23.32 11.42 0.65
C GLU A 692 23.39 9.89 0.52
N GLU A 693 23.04 9.15 1.58
CA GLU A 693 23.03 7.68 1.55
C GLU A 693 21.97 7.17 0.55
N VAL A 694 20.77 7.71 0.59
CA VAL A 694 19.69 7.35 -0.33
C VAL A 694 20.05 7.71 -1.78
N GLN A 695 20.62 8.88 -2.02
CA GLN A 695 21.10 9.26 -3.34
C GLN A 695 22.22 8.33 -3.84
N GLN A 696 23.11 7.88 -2.98
CA GLN A 696 24.17 6.94 -3.34
C GLN A 696 23.59 5.58 -3.72
N VAL A 697 22.58 5.09 -2.98
CA VAL A 697 21.87 3.84 -3.29
C VAL A 697 21.15 3.98 -4.62
N PHE A 698 20.41 5.07 -4.84
CA PHE A 698 19.69 5.29 -6.11
C PHE A 698 20.64 5.38 -7.32
N ARG A 699 21.79 6.07 -7.20
CA ARG A 699 22.82 6.07 -8.24
C ARG A 699 23.36 4.65 -8.50
N GLY A 700 23.56 3.87 -7.44
CA GLY A 700 23.97 2.48 -7.54
C GLY A 700 22.98 1.63 -8.31
N HIS A 701 21.67 1.77 -8.07
CA HIS A 701 20.63 1.06 -8.83
C HIS A 701 20.57 1.51 -10.27
N GLN A 702 20.59 2.83 -10.52
CA GLN A 702 20.57 3.37 -11.87
C GLN A 702 21.77 2.89 -12.72
N ALA A 703 22.94 2.77 -12.13
CA ALA A 703 24.14 2.30 -12.82
C ALA A 703 24.10 0.79 -13.10
N ARG A 704 23.54 -0.04 -12.19
CA ARG A 704 23.53 -1.50 -12.31
C ARG A 704 22.38 -2.05 -13.14
N LEU A 705 21.23 -1.36 -13.13
CA LEU A 705 20.00 -1.82 -13.76
C LEU A 705 20.14 -2.17 -15.25
N PRO A 706 20.77 -1.33 -16.12
CA PRO A 706 20.89 -1.64 -17.54
C PRO A 706 21.66 -2.93 -17.82
N ALA A 707 22.74 -3.18 -17.08
CA ALA A 707 23.53 -4.40 -17.23
C ALA A 707 22.75 -5.64 -16.78
N ALA A 708 22.07 -5.57 -15.63
CA ALA A 708 21.27 -6.66 -15.12
C ALA A 708 20.06 -6.99 -16.03
N LEU A 709 19.43 -5.97 -16.63
CA LEU A 709 18.38 -6.18 -17.63
C LEU A 709 18.89 -6.81 -18.90
N ALA A 710 20.05 -6.38 -19.40
CA ALA A 710 20.66 -6.98 -20.60
C ALA A 710 21.04 -8.45 -20.40
N GLU A 711 21.52 -8.80 -19.21
CA GLU A 711 21.79 -10.19 -18.85
C GLU A 711 20.52 -11.03 -18.78
N LEU A 712 19.47 -10.51 -18.15
CA LEU A 712 18.17 -11.18 -18.08
C LEU A 712 17.58 -11.40 -19.47
N ASP A 713 17.60 -10.37 -20.34
CA ASP A 713 17.11 -10.48 -21.72
C ASP A 713 17.87 -11.54 -22.53
N ALA A 714 19.19 -11.61 -22.36
CA ALA A 714 20.01 -12.60 -23.04
C ALA A 714 19.64 -14.03 -22.58
N ASP A 715 19.41 -14.24 -21.29
CA ASP A 715 19.05 -15.55 -20.75
C ASP A 715 17.60 -15.95 -21.10
N LEU A 716 16.63 -15.02 -21.05
CA LEU A 716 15.26 -15.26 -21.52
C LEU A 716 15.23 -15.70 -22.98
N LEU A 717 15.95 -14.96 -23.83
CA LEU A 717 16.08 -15.27 -25.24
C LEU A 717 16.72 -16.64 -25.43
N ARG A 718 17.78 -16.94 -24.68
CA ARG A 718 18.54 -18.17 -24.81
C ARG A 718 17.75 -19.42 -24.37
N VAL A 719 16.96 -19.30 -23.32
CA VAL A 719 16.09 -20.41 -22.89
C VAL A 719 15.05 -20.73 -23.95
N VAL A 720 14.38 -19.73 -24.52
CA VAL A 720 13.35 -19.94 -25.55
C VAL A 720 13.97 -20.42 -26.86
N THR A 721 15.03 -19.77 -27.34
CA THR A 721 15.69 -20.20 -28.61
C THR A 721 16.31 -21.61 -28.50
N GLY A 722 16.84 -21.98 -27.33
CA GLY A 722 17.33 -23.33 -27.10
C GLY A 722 16.23 -24.40 -27.17
N ASP A 723 14.99 -24.09 -26.80
CA ASP A 723 13.84 -24.96 -26.98
C ASP A 723 13.38 -25.01 -28.46
N LEU A 724 13.30 -23.86 -29.14
CA LEU A 724 12.98 -23.79 -30.59
C LEU A 724 13.98 -24.52 -31.44
N ASP A 725 15.29 -24.35 -31.18
CA ASP A 725 16.35 -25.07 -31.84
C ASP A 725 16.22 -26.60 -31.66
N ALA A 726 15.85 -27.04 -30.46
CA ALA A 726 15.61 -28.45 -30.17
C ALA A 726 14.43 -29.06 -30.94
N ARG A 727 13.44 -28.21 -31.27
CA ARG A 727 12.28 -28.57 -32.11
C ARG A 727 12.53 -28.35 -33.60
N ALA A 728 13.73 -27.91 -33.99
CA ALA A 728 14.08 -27.54 -35.36
C ALA A 728 13.20 -26.43 -35.96
N VAL A 729 12.74 -25.50 -35.15
CA VAL A 729 11.95 -24.33 -35.55
C VAL A 729 12.88 -23.17 -35.88
N THR A 730 12.72 -22.57 -37.07
CA THR A 730 13.47 -21.37 -37.48
C THR A 730 12.88 -20.13 -36.86
N TRP A 731 13.74 -19.28 -36.32
CA TRP A 731 13.35 -18.07 -35.61
C TRP A 731 14.23 -16.88 -35.96
N LYS A 732 13.72 -15.66 -35.72
CA LYS A 732 14.47 -14.41 -35.74
C LYS A 732 14.28 -13.67 -34.44
N ALA A 733 15.35 -13.08 -33.90
CA ALA A 733 15.29 -12.25 -32.71
C ALA A 733 15.55 -10.79 -33.07
N SER A 734 14.83 -9.91 -32.42
CA SER A 734 15.08 -8.49 -32.42
C SER A 734 15.06 -7.95 -31.00
N GLN A 735 15.78 -6.87 -30.74
CA GLN A 735 15.84 -6.23 -29.44
C GLN A 735 15.19 -4.86 -29.52
N THR A 736 14.29 -4.56 -28.55
CA THR A 736 13.64 -3.29 -28.41
C THR A 736 13.96 -2.71 -27.02
N GLY A 737 13.65 -1.43 -26.78
CA GLY A 737 13.77 -0.86 -25.43
C GLY A 737 12.98 -1.62 -24.37
N ALA A 738 11.88 -2.26 -24.76
CA ALA A 738 11.04 -3.07 -23.88
C ALA A 738 11.56 -4.49 -23.63
N GLY A 739 12.58 -4.99 -24.36
CA GLY A 739 13.16 -6.31 -24.20
C GLY A 739 13.31 -7.07 -25.51
N SER A 740 13.59 -8.39 -25.41
CA SER A 740 13.78 -9.29 -26.54
C SER A 740 12.44 -9.71 -27.15
N MET A 741 12.36 -9.62 -28.46
CA MET A 741 11.25 -10.08 -29.30
C MET A 741 11.68 -11.27 -30.15
N LEU A 742 10.79 -12.23 -30.41
CA LEU A 742 11.00 -13.38 -31.27
C LEU A 742 9.95 -13.44 -32.37
N GLU A 743 10.38 -13.74 -33.58
CA GLU A 743 9.52 -14.03 -34.74
C GLU A 743 9.75 -15.47 -35.18
N PHE A 744 8.69 -16.27 -35.17
CA PHE A 744 8.66 -17.63 -35.73
C PHE A 744 7.22 -18.01 -36.12
N GLU A 745 7.10 -18.94 -37.04
CA GLU A 745 5.81 -19.40 -37.60
C GLU A 745 4.90 -18.25 -38.07
N GLY A 746 5.51 -17.13 -38.53
CA GLY A 746 4.78 -15.98 -39.04
C GLY A 746 4.18 -15.04 -37.97
N ALA A 747 4.44 -15.28 -36.69
CA ALA A 747 3.98 -14.44 -35.58
C ALA A 747 5.17 -13.82 -34.82
N VAL A 748 4.96 -12.59 -34.33
CA VAL A 748 5.90 -11.87 -33.46
C VAL A 748 5.49 -12.06 -32.02
N HIS A 749 6.40 -12.50 -31.16
CA HIS A 749 6.20 -12.81 -29.76
C HIS A 749 7.13 -11.95 -28.89
N GLY A 750 6.64 -11.47 -27.76
CA GLY A 750 7.40 -10.70 -26.77
C GLY A 750 6.77 -9.32 -26.51
N PRO A 751 7.39 -8.48 -25.66
CA PRO A 751 8.72 -8.71 -25.06
C PRO A 751 8.75 -9.91 -24.11
N LEU A 752 9.87 -10.65 -24.14
CA LEU A 752 10.01 -11.83 -23.29
C LEU A 752 10.23 -11.43 -21.82
N HIS A 753 9.56 -12.14 -20.91
CA HIS A 753 9.73 -12.03 -19.47
C HIS A 753 9.54 -13.40 -18.79
N VAL A 754 9.91 -13.56 -17.54
CA VAL A 754 9.93 -14.86 -16.84
C VAL A 754 8.57 -15.58 -16.88
N SER A 755 7.47 -14.83 -16.80
CA SER A 755 6.09 -15.38 -16.84
C SER A 755 5.52 -15.47 -18.27
N HIS A 756 6.28 -15.10 -19.31
CA HIS A 756 5.81 -15.18 -20.69
C HIS A 756 5.52 -16.64 -21.07
N PRO A 757 4.40 -16.97 -21.74
CA PRO A 757 4.01 -18.36 -22.04
C PRO A 757 5.10 -19.18 -22.75
N LEU A 758 5.85 -18.58 -23.67
CA LEU A 758 6.97 -19.24 -24.36
C LEU A 758 8.12 -19.58 -23.40
N VAL A 759 8.44 -18.67 -22.47
CA VAL A 759 9.50 -18.89 -21.48
C VAL A 759 9.08 -20.00 -20.52
N VAL A 760 7.84 -19.95 -20.03
CA VAL A 760 7.28 -20.98 -19.14
C VAL A 760 7.26 -22.35 -19.84
N ALA A 761 6.86 -22.40 -21.11
CA ALA A 761 6.87 -23.63 -21.89
C ALA A 761 8.28 -24.18 -22.07
N ALA A 762 9.26 -23.35 -22.45
CA ALA A 762 10.66 -23.74 -22.62
C ALA A 762 11.32 -24.21 -21.31
N VAL A 763 11.04 -23.54 -20.19
CA VAL A 763 11.49 -23.96 -18.86
C VAL A 763 10.90 -25.32 -18.48
N ASN A 764 9.60 -25.52 -18.69
CA ASN A 764 8.94 -26.79 -18.37
C ASN A 764 9.45 -27.93 -19.26
N ALA A 765 9.70 -27.66 -20.57
CA ALA A 765 10.28 -28.63 -21.46
C ALA A 765 11.71 -29.04 -21.03
N ALA A 766 12.54 -28.07 -20.66
CA ALA A 766 13.89 -28.33 -20.15
C ALA A 766 13.87 -29.08 -18.80
N ARG A 767 12.87 -28.85 -17.96
CA ARG A 767 12.69 -29.58 -16.69
C ARG A 767 12.18 -31.00 -16.86
N ALA A 768 11.40 -31.25 -17.88
CA ALA A 768 10.90 -32.60 -18.22
C ALA A 768 11.96 -33.51 -18.87
N GLU A 769 13.08 -32.93 -19.30
CA GLU A 769 14.17 -33.69 -19.91
C GLU A 769 14.79 -34.67 -18.90
N SER A 770 14.97 -35.92 -19.32
CA SER A 770 15.51 -36.99 -18.48
C SER A 770 16.69 -37.75 -19.12
N ARG A 771 17.11 -37.34 -20.34
CA ARG A 771 18.18 -38.00 -21.05
C ARG A 771 19.33 -37.02 -21.26
N TRP A 772 20.52 -37.46 -20.85
CA TRP A 772 21.75 -36.69 -20.90
C TRP A 772 22.79 -37.44 -21.76
N PRO A 773 22.77 -37.31 -23.10
CA PRO A 773 23.75 -37.93 -23.95
C PRO A 773 25.16 -37.48 -23.56
N ALA A 774 26.13 -38.44 -23.57
CA ALA A 774 27.52 -38.13 -23.30
C ALA A 774 28.12 -37.24 -24.40
N VAL A 775 29.01 -36.31 -24.01
CA VAL A 775 29.55 -35.30 -24.92
C VAL A 775 31.07 -35.20 -24.85
N SER A 776 31.69 -34.62 -25.86
CA SER A 776 33.08 -34.15 -25.79
C SER A 776 33.12 -32.61 -25.67
N VAL A 777 34.09 -32.10 -24.92
CA VAL A 777 34.30 -30.68 -24.61
C VAL A 777 35.74 -30.30 -24.82
N LYS A 778 35.99 -29.22 -25.56
CA LYS A 778 37.35 -28.65 -25.71
C LYS A 778 37.52 -27.53 -24.71
N MET A 779 38.43 -27.73 -23.76
CA MET A 779 38.69 -26.74 -22.72
C MET A 779 40.20 -26.61 -22.47
N ALA A 780 40.73 -25.39 -22.61
CA ALA A 780 42.15 -25.13 -22.33
C ALA A 780 42.39 -25.05 -20.82
N GLY A 781 43.54 -25.56 -20.36
CA GLY A 781 43.94 -25.46 -18.94
C GLY A 781 43.34 -26.54 -18.03
N VAL A 782 42.59 -27.49 -18.58
CA VAL A 782 42.03 -28.63 -17.85
C VAL A 782 42.64 -29.91 -18.40
N LYS A 783 42.89 -30.90 -17.57
CA LYS A 783 43.46 -32.17 -17.94
C LYS A 783 42.48 -32.93 -18.86
N LYS A 784 43.01 -33.46 -19.95
CA LYS A 784 42.26 -34.25 -20.94
C LYS A 784 41.92 -35.63 -20.41
N GLY A 785 40.70 -36.07 -20.67
CA GLY A 785 40.26 -37.40 -20.26
C GLY A 785 38.76 -37.48 -19.99
N PRO A 786 38.25 -38.64 -19.55
CA PRO A 786 36.87 -38.76 -19.13
C PRO A 786 36.61 -37.97 -17.86
N ALA A 787 35.42 -37.41 -17.75
CA ALA A 787 34.98 -36.68 -16.56
C ALA A 787 33.45 -36.84 -16.41
N ARG A 788 32.97 -36.62 -15.20
CA ARG A 788 31.50 -36.57 -14.88
C ARG A 788 31.15 -35.25 -14.29
N LEU A 789 30.13 -34.61 -14.81
CA LEU A 789 29.54 -33.40 -14.31
C LEU A 789 28.21 -33.73 -13.60
N ARG A 790 28.08 -33.38 -12.34
CA ARG A 790 26.84 -33.43 -11.56
C ARG A 790 26.36 -31.99 -11.33
N LEU A 791 25.10 -31.72 -11.67
CA LEU A 791 24.47 -30.44 -11.29
C LEU A 791 23.59 -30.66 -10.09
N VAL A 792 23.90 -29.99 -9.01
CA VAL A 792 23.12 -30.00 -7.76
C VAL A 792 22.47 -28.66 -7.53
N LYS A 793 21.21 -28.67 -7.11
CA LYS A 793 20.50 -27.48 -6.66
C LYS A 793 20.48 -27.51 -5.12
N LEU A 794 21.09 -26.49 -4.53
CA LEU A 794 21.10 -26.23 -3.10
C LEU A 794 20.00 -25.22 -2.80
N GLY A 795 19.06 -25.55 -1.91
CA GLY A 795 18.06 -24.65 -1.36
C GLY A 795 18.28 -24.40 0.12
N VAL A 796 18.33 -23.17 0.57
CA VAL A 796 18.44 -22.75 1.98
C VAL A 796 17.25 -21.91 2.35
N ASP A 797 16.57 -22.25 3.45
CA ASP A 797 15.42 -21.55 4.02
C ASP A 797 15.83 -20.72 5.23
N GLY A 798 16.79 -19.79 5.05
CA GLY A 798 17.28 -18.86 6.06
C GLY A 798 16.37 -17.65 6.30
N PHE A 799 16.95 -16.50 6.55
CA PHE A 799 16.23 -15.21 6.59
C PHE A 799 15.64 -14.86 5.23
N GLU A 800 16.31 -15.27 4.15
CA GLU A 800 15.70 -15.35 2.83
C GLU A 800 15.67 -16.80 2.34
N ARG A 801 14.85 -17.07 1.36
CA ARG A 801 14.85 -18.32 0.63
C ARG A 801 15.77 -18.19 -0.56
N VAL A 802 16.85 -18.95 -0.57
CA VAL A 802 17.89 -18.87 -1.60
C VAL A 802 18.11 -20.23 -2.24
N GLU A 803 18.27 -20.25 -3.54
CA GLU A 803 18.67 -21.43 -4.30
C GLU A 803 19.96 -21.12 -5.05
N GLN A 804 20.91 -22.05 -5.02
CA GLN A 804 22.13 -22.00 -5.81
C GLN A 804 22.28 -23.27 -6.65
N LEU A 805 22.80 -23.10 -7.86
CA LEU A 805 23.13 -24.21 -8.75
C LEU A 805 24.63 -24.49 -8.62
N LEU A 806 24.99 -25.71 -8.24
CA LEU A 806 26.35 -26.14 -7.99
C LEU A 806 26.75 -27.16 -9.08
N PRO A 807 27.43 -26.74 -10.13
CA PRO A 807 28.05 -27.67 -11.08
C PRO A 807 29.31 -28.24 -10.44
N VAL A 808 29.37 -29.57 -10.28
CA VAL A 808 30.52 -30.31 -9.73
C VAL A 808 31.06 -31.21 -10.79
N VAL A 809 32.35 -31.09 -11.10
CA VAL A 809 33.03 -31.94 -12.13
C VAL A 809 34.15 -32.72 -11.50
N VAL A 810 34.12 -34.04 -11.69
CA VAL A 810 35.16 -34.95 -11.26
C VAL A 810 35.81 -35.58 -12.51
N CYS A 811 37.10 -35.41 -12.64
CA CYS A 811 37.92 -36.01 -13.71
C CYS A 811 38.17 -37.48 -13.45
N GLY A 812 38.53 -38.26 -14.49
CA GLY A 812 38.76 -39.70 -14.40
C GLY A 812 39.92 -40.14 -13.53
N ASP A 813 40.77 -39.22 -13.08
CA ASP A 813 41.85 -39.44 -12.11
C ASP A 813 41.48 -39.06 -10.69
N GLY A 814 40.24 -38.62 -10.47
CA GLY A 814 39.76 -38.18 -9.17
C GLY A 814 39.96 -36.68 -8.88
N GLU A 815 40.56 -35.91 -9.78
CA GLU A 815 40.67 -34.47 -9.63
C GLU A 815 39.29 -33.82 -9.71
N VAL A 816 38.99 -32.91 -8.74
CA VAL A 816 37.75 -32.12 -8.71
C VAL A 816 38.05 -30.73 -9.24
N LEU A 817 37.30 -30.28 -10.23
CA LEU A 817 37.44 -28.93 -10.78
C LEU A 817 36.82 -27.92 -9.84
N ASP A 818 37.43 -26.74 -9.74
CA ASP A 818 36.84 -25.62 -9.01
C ASP A 818 35.52 -25.17 -9.64
N ALA A 819 34.64 -24.50 -8.87
CA ALA A 819 33.27 -24.13 -9.26
C ALA A 819 33.24 -23.23 -10.51
N GLU A 820 34.22 -22.30 -10.66
CA GLU A 820 34.27 -21.40 -11.81
C GLU A 820 34.66 -22.19 -13.09
N THR A 821 35.60 -23.09 -12.97
CA THR A 821 36.02 -23.96 -14.09
C THR A 821 34.91 -24.94 -14.48
N ALA A 822 34.19 -25.51 -13.50
CA ALA A 822 33.03 -26.37 -13.74
C ALA A 822 31.91 -25.62 -14.46
N LEU A 823 31.64 -24.38 -14.06
CA LEU A 823 30.65 -23.52 -14.71
C LEU A 823 31.10 -23.15 -16.15
N ARG A 824 32.36 -22.76 -16.34
CA ARG A 824 32.91 -22.46 -17.66
C ARG A 824 32.83 -23.68 -18.57
N LEU A 825 33.08 -24.90 -18.07
CA LEU A 825 32.94 -26.16 -18.84
C LEU A 825 31.47 -26.33 -19.28
N LEU A 826 30.50 -26.13 -18.40
CA LEU A 826 29.09 -26.20 -18.74
C LEU A 826 28.70 -25.19 -19.82
N GLN A 827 29.34 -24.03 -19.86
CA GLN A 827 29.10 -22.95 -20.82
C GLN A 827 29.85 -23.13 -22.16
N THR A 828 30.71 -24.13 -22.31
CA THR A 828 31.40 -24.38 -23.57
C THR A 828 30.54 -25.13 -24.58
N ARG A 829 30.98 -25.19 -25.83
CA ARG A 829 30.27 -25.92 -26.86
C ARG A 829 30.45 -27.43 -26.67
N PHE A 830 29.36 -28.17 -26.54
CA PHE A 830 29.33 -29.60 -26.47
C PHE A 830 29.30 -30.20 -27.88
N ALA A 831 30.09 -31.23 -28.11
CA ALA A 831 30.07 -32.02 -29.33
C ALA A 831 29.60 -33.46 -29.03
N PRO A 832 28.77 -34.08 -29.91
CA PRO A 832 28.41 -35.48 -29.75
C PRO A 832 29.63 -36.39 -29.73
N LEU A 833 29.67 -37.35 -28.81
CA LEU A 833 30.72 -38.35 -28.81
C LEU A 833 30.52 -39.31 -29.99
N SER A 834 31.45 -39.35 -30.90
CA SER A 834 31.52 -40.33 -32.00
C SER A 834 32.12 -41.63 -31.50
N GLY A 835 31.35 -42.43 -30.74
CA GLY A 835 31.75 -43.74 -30.24
C GLY A 835 31.07 -44.08 -28.92
N SER A 836 30.63 -45.31 -28.73
CA SER A 836 30.03 -45.76 -27.49
C SER A 836 31.07 -45.84 -26.38
N LEU A 837 31.05 -44.88 -25.43
CA LEU A 837 31.65 -45.03 -24.13
C LEU A 837 30.76 -45.97 -23.30
N GLN A 838 31.16 -47.26 -23.20
CA GLN A 838 30.56 -48.17 -22.26
C GLN A 838 31.11 -47.86 -20.86
N PHE A 839 30.45 -47.00 -20.12
CA PHE A 839 30.53 -47.03 -18.66
C PHE A 839 29.70 -48.27 -18.21
N ALA A 840 30.36 -49.19 -17.48
CA ALA A 840 29.70 -50.39 -16.98
C ALA A 840 28.49 -50.02 -16.12
N ALA A 841 27.28 -50.23 -16.65
CA ALA A 841 26.07 -50.12 -15.91
C ALA A 841 26.06 -51.23 -14.84
N ALA A 842 26.04 -50.86 -13.55
CA ALA A 842 25.80 -51.80 -12.46
C ALA A 842 24.35 -52.24 -12.51
N THR A 843 24.05 -53.28 -13.29
CA THR A 843 22.80 -54.00 -13.17
C THR A 843 22.82 -54.86 -11.90
N ARG A 844 21.88 -54.64 -11.02
CA ARG A 844 21.56 -55.55 -9.90
C ARG A 844 21.06 -56.89 -10.42
N GLY A 845 21.77 -57.95 -10.06
CA GLY A 845 21.26 -59.30 -9.90
C GLY A 845 21.25 -60.19 -11.12
N GLY A 846 22.07 -61.28 -11.11
CA GLY A 846 21.92 -62.46 -11.96
C GLY A 846 23.23 -63.17 -12.28
N SER A 847 23.41 -64.31 -11.70
CA SER A 847 24.57 -65.16 -11.71
C SER A 847 25.06 -65.60 -13.10
N ALA A 848 26.38 -65.87 -13.19
CA ALA A 848 27.12 -66.86 -14.01
C ALA A 848 26.96 -66.84 -15.53
N PHE A 849 28.05 -66.46 -16.16
CA PHE A 849 28.83 -67.27 -17.14
C PHE A 849 29.97 -66.38 -17.69
N ALA A 850 31.19 -66.87 -17.60
CA ALA A 850 32.34 -66.23 -18.18
C ALA A 850 32.40 -66.54 -19.68
N PRO A 851 32.74 -65.61 -20.57
CA PRO A 851 33.32 -65.89 -21.85
C PRO A 851 34.76 -65.44 -21.99
N ASP A 852 35.50 -66.15 -22.71
CA ASP A 852 36.83 -66.15 -23.19
C ASP A 852 37.56 -64.85 -23.44
N PRO A 853 38.87 -64.76 -23.23
CA PRO A 853 39.60 -63.47 -23.40
C PRO A 853 39.96 -63.22 -24.88
N GLY A 854 39.42 -62.20 -25.48
CA GLY A 854 39.73 -61.61 -26.75
C GLY A 854 41.06 -60.82 -26.73
N PRO A 855 41.66 -60.49 -27.91
CA PRO A 855 43.05 -60.00 -28.01
C PRO A 855 43.30 -58.62 -27.40
N PRO A 856 44.58 -58.33 -27.07
CA PRO A 856 44.92 -57.10 -26.31
C PRO A 856 44.75 -55.83 -27.12
N SER A 857 44.04 -54.88 -26.55
CA SER A 857 43.93 -53.54 -27.10
C SER A 857 45.16 -52.65 -26.86
N PRO A 858 45.39 -51.62 -27.67
CA PRO A 858 46.66 -50.84 -27.69
C PRO A 858 46.81 -50.02 -26.35
N ARG A 859 48.03 -50.04 -25.89
CA ARG A 859 48.49 -49.31 -24.69
C ARG A 859 48.27 -47.83 -24.81
N GLY A 860 47.60 -47.16 -23.85
CA GLY A 860 47.63 -45.74 -23.71
C GLY A 860 46.47 -45.03 -23.03
N ALA A 861 45.49 -45.72 -22.44
CA ALA A 861 44.47 -45.09 -21.57
C ALA A 861 44.51 -45.74 -20.19
N SER A 862 44.72 -44.97 -19.16
CA SER A 862 44.50 -45.40 -17.78
C SER A 862 43.11 -45.98 -17.63
N PRO A 863 42.88 -47.05 -16.88
CA PRO A 863 41.55 -47.65 -16.74
C PRO A 863 40.64 -46.63 -16.06
N PRO A 864 39.37 -46.54 -16.51
CA PRO A 864 38.41 -45.68 -15.86
C PRO A 864 38.25 -46.13 -14.39
N PHE A 865 38.09 -45.17 -13.47
CA PHE A 865 37.80 -45.44 -12.07
C PHE A 865 36.67 -46.46 -11.95
N PRO A 866 36.72 -47.39 -10.99
CA PRO A 866 35.57 -48.21 -10.65
C PRO A 866 34.38 -47.34 -10.33
N ALA A 867 33.20 -47.62 -10.86
CA ALA A 867 32.00 -46.78 -10.74
C ALA A 867 31.68 -46.45 -9.26
N SER A 868 32.00 -47.32 -8.31
CA SER A 868 31.84 -47.11 -6.86
C SER A 868 32.84 -46.10 -6.28
N GLN A 869 34.08 -46.02 -6.78
CA GLN A 869 35.04 -45.02 -6.33
C GLN A 869 34.74 -43.64 -6.92
N ALA A 870 34.32 -43.58 -8.18
CA ALA A 870 33.91 -42.32 -8.81
C ALA A 870 32.69 -41.71 -8.12
N GLU A 871 31.74 -42.50 -7.66
CA GLU A 871 30.58 -42.04 -6.93
C GLU A 871 30.93 -41.55 -5.53
N GLY A 872 31.87 -42.15 -4.82
CA GLY A 872 32.40 -41.67 -3.53
C GLY A 872 33.09 -40.32 -3.68
N VAL A 873 34.00 -40.17 -4.62
CA VAL A 873 34.68 -38.88 -4.87
C VAL A 873 33.69 -37.79 -5.29
N MET A 874 32.67 -38.12 -6.08
CA MET A 874 31.61 -37.20 -6.46
C MET A 874 30.77 -36.80 -5.26
N GLY A 875 30.47 -37.72 -4.35
CA GLY A 875 29.75 -37.42 -3.09
C GLY A 875 30.53 -36.43 -2.24
N ASP A 876 31.80 -36.70 -1.98
CA ASP A 876 32.69 -35.81 -1.19
C ASP A 876 32.82 -34.43 -1.85
N ALA A 877 32.95 -34.37 -3.17
CA ALA A 877 33.03 -33.10 -3.92
C ALA A 877 31.73 -32.27 -3.83
N VAL A 878 30.57 -32.94 -3.88
CA VAL A 878 29.29 -32.29 -3.68
C VAL A 878 29.14 -31.77 -2.25
N GLU A 879 29.50 -32.58 -1.25
CA GLU A 879 29.49 -32.12 0.15
C GLU A 879 30.37 -30.91 0.37
N GLN A 880 31.55 -30.89 -0.22
CA GLN A 880 32.47 -29.74 -0.15
C GLN A 880 31.89 -28.50 -0.85
N ALA A 881 31.31 -28.64 -2.04
CA ALA A 881 30.68 -27.54 -2.76
C ALA A 881 29.48 -26.96 -1.99
N VAL A 882 28.66 -27.82 -1.40
CA VAL A 882 27.54 -27.43 -0.54
C VAL A 882 28.02 -26.68 0.70
N PHE A 883 29.08 -27.16 1.37
CA PHE A 883 29.66 -26.51 2.52
C PHE A 883 30.11 -25.07 2.22
N PHE A 884 30.83 -24.85 1.12
CA PHE A 884 31.28 -23.51 0.75
C PHE A 884 30.10 -22.59 0.36
N ALA A 885 29.15 -23.11 -0.42
CA ALA A 885 27.96 -22.35 -0.82
C ALA A 885 27.10 -21.96 0.39
N GLN A 886 26.92 -22.86 1.36
CA GLN A 886 26.20 -22.57 2.59
C GLN A 886 26.94 -21.55 3.45
N ALA A 887 28.26 -21.65 3.59
CA ALA A 887 29.07 -20.68 4.33
C ALA A 887 28.98 -19.26 3.71
N GLU A 888 28.90 -19.15 2.38
CA GLU A 888 28.68 -17.88 1.68
C GLU A 888 27.31 -17.29 2.03
N ILE A 889 26.24 -18.11 2.00
CA ILE A 889 24.88 -17.68 2.35
C ILE A 889 24.84 -17.25 3.83
N ASP A 890 25.40 -18.05 4.75
CA ASP A 890 25.44 -17.74 6.18
C ASP A 890 26.21 -16.45 6.47
N SER A 891 27.32 -16.20 5.79
CA SER A 891 28.08 -14.95 5.89
C SER A 891 27.25 -13.74 5.44
N ALA A 892 26.53 -13.89 4.36
CA ALA A 892 25.69 -12.83 3.83
C ALA A 892 24.47 -12.52 4.73
N GLU A 893 23.94 -13.51 5.45
CA GLU A 893 22.82 -13.35 6.39
C GLU A 893 23.26 -12.94 7.80
N HIS A 894 24.56 -12.91 8.09
CA HIS A 894 25.11 -12.66 9.42
C HIS A 894 24.57 -11.38 10.06
N HIS A 895 24.54 -10.27 9.33
CA HIS A 895 24.01 -9.00 9.84
C HIS A 895 22.52 -9.04 10.19
N ARG A 896 21.75 -9.89 9.51
CA ARG A 896 20.32 -10.06 9.83
C ARG A 896 20.16 -10.84 11.12
N PHE A 897 20.99 -11.86 11.31
CA PHE A 897 21.04 -12.63 12.55
C PHE A 897 21.41 -11.75 13.75
N GLU A 898 22.46 -10.94 13.62
CA GLU A 898 22.88 -10.01 14.68
C GLU A 898 21.75 -9.02 15.01
N ARG A 899 21.13 -8.40 14.01
CA ARG A 899 20.01 -7.48 14.23
C ARG A 899 18.85 -8.13 14.95
N ALA A 900 18.44 -9.31 14.51
CA ALA A 900 17.34 -10.03 15.14
C ALA A 900 17.65 -10.41 16.59
N THR A 901 18.90 -10.77 16.89
CA THR A 901 19.35 -11.06 18.26
C THR A 901 19.30 -9.80 19.12
N ILE A 902 19.85 -8.68 18.64
CA ILE A 902 19.82 -7.39 19.34
C ILE A 902 18.37 -6.94 19.58
N GLN A 903 17.48 -7.12 18.61
CA GLN A 903 16.06 -6.79 18.76
C GLN A 903 15.41 -7.56 19.92
N GLY A 904 15.68 -8.85 20.03
CA GLY A 904 15.17 -9.67 21.14
C GLY A 904 15.68 -9.19 22.51
N GLU A 905 16.97 -8.85 22.63
CA GLU A 905 17.53 -8.33 23.89
C GLU A 905 16.94 -6.95 24.23
N ARG A 906 16.81 -6.05 23.27
CA ARG A 906 16.20 -4.74 23.47
C ARG A 906 14.73 -4.84 23.92
N PHE A 907 13.97 -5.79 23.35
CA PHE A 907 12.60 -6.06 23.79
C PHE A 907 12.58 -6.39 25.29
N VAL A 908 13.48 -7.24 25.77
CA VAL A 908 13.57 -7.60 27.19
C VAL A 908 13.96 -6.39 28.05
N GLU A 909 14.94 -5.60 27.62
CA GLU A 909 15.41 -4.41 28.34
C GLU A 909 14.31 -3.36 28.50
N ASP A 910 13.62 -3.04 27.42
CA ASP A 910 12.50 -2.10 27.42
C ASP A 910 11.39 -2.55 28.37
N ARG A 911 11.04 -3.82 28.30
CA ARG A 911 9.99 -4.39 29.15
C ARG A 911 10.39 -4.40 30.63
N LEU A 912 11.64 -4.73 30.92
CA LEU A 912 12.18 -4.66 32.30
C LEU A 912 12.15 -3.23 32.84
N LEU A 913 12.48 -2.23 32.03
CA LEU A 913 12.39 -0.82 32.39
C LEU A 913 10.98 -0.44 32.83
N VAL A 914 9.98 -0.79 32.01
CA VAL A 914 8.58 -0.49 32.30
C VAL A 914 8.07 -1.21 33.55
N LEU A 915 8.43 -2.48 33.71
CA LEU A 915 8.04 -3.24 34.89
C LEU A 915 8.66 -2.67 36.17
N ARG A 916 9.91 -2.17 36.12
CA ARG A 916 10.54 -1.45 37.26
C ARG A 916 9.75 -0.19 37.63
N GLN A 917 9.40 0.61 36.64
CA GLN A 917 8.61 1.84 36.88
C GLN A 917 7.23 1.51 37.44
N ARG A 918 6.55 0.50 36.86
CA ARG A 918 5.24 0.05 37.34
C ARG A 918 5.30 -0.50 38.78
N LYS A 919 6.35 -1.28 39.08
CA LYS A 919 6.60 -1.80 40.45
C LYS A 919 6.75 -0.65 41.43
N ALA A 920 7.57 0.36 41.11
CA ALA A 920 7.79 1.51 41.98
C ALA A 920 6.46 2.28 42.23
N ALA A 921 5.71 2.56 41.17
CA ALA A 921 4.41 3.25 41.28
C ALA A 921 3.36 2.43 42.08
N LEU A 922 3.34 1.11 41.93
CA LEU A 922 2.46 0.24 42.73
C LEU A 922 2.89 0.16 44.17
N ALA A 923 4.22 0.13 44.47
CA ALA A 923 4.75 0.14 45.83
C ALA A 923 4.36 1.43 46.55
N GLU A 924 4.48 2.60 45.93
CA GLU A 924 4.04 3.88 46.52
C GLU A 924 2.54 3.88 46.80
N ARG A 925 1.73 3.40 45.84
CA ARG A 925 0.25 3.28 46.07
C ARG A 925 -0.08 2.28 47.17
N PHE A 926 0.66 1.21 47.31
CA PHE A 926 0.48 0.23 48.37
C PHE A 926 0.80 0.82 49.76
N GLU A 927 1.89 1.61 49.86
CA GLU A 927 2.20 2.34 51.11
C GLU A 927 1.11 3.32 51.48
N LEU A 928 0.60 4.11 50.53
CA LEU A 928 -0.53 5.02 50.73
C LEU A 928 -1.81 4.28 51.18
N ALA A 929 -2.11 3.13 50.54
CA ALA A 929 -3.27 2.31 50.95
C ALA A 929 -3.10 1.72 52.35
N THR A 930 -1.87 1.35 52.72
CA THR A 930 -1.54 0.88 54.10
C THR A 930 -1.75 1.98 55.11
N GLN A 931 -1.26 3.19 54.84
CA GLN A 931 -1.46 4.35 55.71
C GLN A 931 -2.97 4.70 55.83
N ARG A 932 -3.73 4.64 54.77
CA ARG A 932 -5.20 4.82 54.81
C ARG A 932 -5.91 3.77 55.66
N ARG A 933 -5.51 2.50 55.54
CA ARG A 933 -6.03 1.43 56.38
C ARG A 933 -5.78 1.68 57.88
N ASP A 934 -4.54 2.10 58.20
CA ASP A 934 -4.11 2.31 59.58
C ASP A 934 -4.78 3.56 60.18
N GLY A 935 -5.08 4.57 59.39
CA GLY A 935 -5.78 5.77 59.78
C GLY A 935 -7.33 5.70 59.76
N ALA A 936 -7.91 4.63 59.25
CA ALA A 936 -9.36 4.51 59.08
C ALA A 936 -10.10 4.37 60.43
N THR A 937 -11.04 5.24 60.67
CA THR A 937 -11.96 5.22 61.84
C THR A 937 -13.30 4.64 61.40
N GLY A 938 -13.57 3.36 61.77
CA GLY A 938 -14.77 2.59 61.41
C GLY A 938 -14.53 1.28 60.75
N SER A 939 -15.39 0.29 60.95
CA SER A 939 -15.23 -1.08 60.46
C SER A 939 -15.31 -1.16 58.94
N GLU A 940 -16.30 -0.49 58.33
CA GLU A 940 -16.53 -0.49 56.88
C GLU A 940 -15.39 0.21 56.09
N ALA A 941 -14.92 1.35 56.61
CA ALA A 941 -13.79 2.06 55.98
C ALA A 941 -12.47 1.29 56.09
N ARG A 942 -12.26 0.51 57.16
CA ARG A 942 -11.12 -0.40 57.28
C ARG A 942 -11.18 -1.57 56.32
N GLU A 943 -12.35 -2.17 56.15
CA GLU A 943 -12.54 -3.28 55.23
C GLU A 943 -12.34 -2.86 53.77
N ASP A 944 -12.81 -1.68 53.38
CA ASP A 944 -12.60 -1.11 52.05
C ASP A 944 -11.11 -0.83 51.78
N ALA A 945 -10.42 -0.21 52.78
CA ALA A 945 -8.99 0.05 52.70
C ALA A 945 -8.17 -1.26 52.65
N GLU A 946 -8.54 -2.31 53.36
CA GLU A 946 -7.90 -3.61 53.31
C GLU A 946 -8.12 -4.30 51.98
N ARG A 947 -9.34 -4.24 51.41
CA ARG A 947 -9.61 -4.75 50.02
C ARG A 947 -8.74 -4.06 48.98
N ALA A 948 -8.64 -2.72 49.04
CA ALA A 948 -7.79 -1.97 48.14
C ALA A 948 -6.30 -2.32 48.31
N ARG A 949 -5.82 -2.48 49.54
CA ARG A 949 -4.44 -2.88 49.81
C ARG A 949 -4.12 -4.28 49.28
N THR A 950 -5.03 -5.23 49.53
CA THR A 950 -4.88 -6.61 49.07
C THR A 950 -4.85 -6.70 47.51
N ALA A 951 -5.70 -5.92 46.86
CA ALA A 951 -5.69 -5.83 45.40
C ALA A 951 -4.38 -5.24 44.84
N LEU A 952 -3.80 -4.24 45.50
CA LEU A 952 -2.51 -3.66 45.16
C LEU A 952 -1.36 -4.63 45.39
N GLN A 953 -1.40 -5.42 46.47
CA GLN A 953 -0.42 -6.48 46.76
C GLN A 953 -0.42 -7.54 45.63
N GLN A 954 -1.60 -8.03 45.24
CA GLN A 954 -1.72 -8.99 44.14
C GLN A 954 -1.16 -8.45 42.83
N GLN A 955 -1.40 -7.16 42.55
CA GLN A 955 -0.80 -6.51 41.37
C GLN A 955 0.72 -6.43 41.47
N LEU A 956 1.27 -6.11 42.63
CA LEU A 956 2.69 -6.04 42.90
C LEU A 956 3.36 -7.38 42.71
N ASP A 957 2.79 -8.45 43.30
CA ASP A 957 3.26 -9.82 43.16
C ASP A 957 3.26 -10.28 41.71
N GLY A 958 2.20 -9.95 40.94
CA GLY A 958 2.12 -10.26 39.51
C GLY A 958 3.16 -9.54 38.66
N VAL A 959 3.45 -8.27 38.97
CA VAL A 959 4.52 -7.51 38.29
C VAL A 959 5.90 -8.07 38.67
N GLU A 960 6.10 -8.48 39.89
CA GLU A 960 7.34 -9.10 40.32
C GLU A 960 7.60 -10.44 39.60
N GLU A 961 6.60 -11.28 39.53
CA GLU A 961 6.69 -12.57 38.83
C GLU A 961 6.98 -12.38 37.32
N GLU A 962 6.34 -11.38 36.66
CA GLU A 962 6.60 -11.05 35.26
C GLU A 962 8.03 -10.52 35.10
N TYR A 963 8.48 -9.65 36.01
CA TYR A 963 9.84 -9.12 36.01
C TYR A 963 10.88 -10.23 36.13
N GLU A 964 10.71 -11.17 37.08
CA GLU A 964 11.62 -12.29 37.25
C GLU A 964 11.66 -13.21 36.03
N ARG A 965 10.52 -13.56 35.45
CA ARG A 965 10.45 -14.34 34.20
C ARG A 965 11.24 -13.69 33.09
N LEU A 966 11.01 -12.39 32.87
CA LEU A 966 11.74 -11.62 31.85
C LEU A 966 13.23 -11.53 32.14
N ALA A 967 13.65 -11.30 33.40
CA ALA A 967 15.05 -11.25 33.79
C ALA A 967 15.76 -12.58 33.54
N ARG A 968 15.04 -13.70 33.67
CA ARG A 968 15.53 -15.06 33.34
C ARG A 968 15.44 -15.39 31.85
N ARG A 969 14.95 -14.49 31.00
CA ARG A 969 14.66 -14.73 29.55
C ARG A 969 13.58 -15.79 29.28
N ASP A 970 12.66 -16.02 30.24
CA ASP A 970 11.56 -17.02 30.13
C ASP A 970 10.25 -16.44 29.58
N ASP A 971 10.29 -15.22 29.02
CA ASP A 971 9.12 -14.64 28.37
C ASP A 971 8.76 -15.41 27.08
N PRO A 972 7.49 -15.80 26.88
CA PRO A 972 7.08 -16.59 25.73
C PRO A 972 7.36 -15.94 24.38
N ARG A 973 7.25 -14.60 24.27
CA ARG A 973 7.53 -13.86 23.03
C ARG A 973 9.02 -13.86 22.73
N PHE A 974 9.85 -13.62 23.74
CA PHE A 974 11.30 -13.70 23.60
C PHE A 974 11.75 -15.10 23.20
N GLN A 975 11.20 -16.15 23.84
CA GLN A 975 11.49 -17.54 23.50
C GLN A 975 11.06 -17.89 22.08
N GLN A 976 9.88 -17.46 21.66
CA GLN A 976 9.42 -17.63 20.27
C GLN A 976 10.32 -16.89 19.27
N HIS A 977 10.74 -15.67 19.60
CA HIS A 977 11.66 -14.89 18.78
C HIS A 977 13.01 -15.59 18.63
N GLN A 978 13.59 -16.06 19.74
CA GLN A 978 14.84 -16.83 19.72
C GLN A 978 14.72 -18.14 18.95
N ALA A 979 13.65 -18.89 19.18
CA ALA A 979 13.39 -20.13 18.43
C ALA A 979 13.29 -19.87 16.92
N HIS A 980 12.63 -18.78 16.52
CA HIS A 980 12.49 -18.39 15.13
C HIS A 980 13.83 -18.00 14.48
N ILE A 981 14.69 -17.27 15.20
CA ILE A 981 16.06 -16.95 14.78
C ILE A 981 16.88 -18.23 14.60
N GLN A 982 16.82 -19.13 15.57
CA GLN A 982 17.58 -20.39 15.53
C GLN A 982 17.11 -21.30 14.39
N GLN A 983 15.80 -21.41 14.18
CA GLN A 983 15.24 -22.19 13.09
C GLN A 983 15.71 -21.69 11.72
N ARG A 984 15.88 -20.39 11.54
CA ARG A 984 16.36 -19.79 10.30
C ARG A 984 17.86 -19.95 10.12
N ARG A 985 18.62 -19.70 11.18
CA ARG A 985 20.09 -19.81 11.15
C ARG A 985 20.56 -21.21 10.86
N TYR A 986 19.90 -22.22 11.42
CA TYR A 986 20.25 -23.62 11.30
C TYR A 986 19.27 -24.40 10.43
N ALA A 987 18.65 -23.73 9.44
CA ALA A 987 17.78 -24.41 8.49
C ALA A 987 18.59 -25.45 7.70
N PRO A 988 18.19 -26.72 7.68
CA PRO A 988 18.92 -27.75 6.93
C PRO A 988 18.85 -27.44 5.44
N PRO A 989 19.96 -27.54 4.72
CA PRO A 989 19.96 -27.35 3.27
C PRO A 989 19.14 -28.45 2.59
N ARG A 990 18.44 -28.07 1.54
CA ARG A 990 17.75 -29.01 0.65
C ARG A 990 18.62 -29.23 -0.58
N LEU A 991 18.94 -30.48 -0.88
CA LEU A 991 19.76 -30.86 -2.02
C LEU A 991 18.91 -31.63 -3.03
N GLU A 992 18.99 -31.23 -4.30
CA GLU A 992 18.35 -31.90 -5.42
C GLU A 992 19.40 -32.10 -6.52
N THR A 993 19.69 -33.35 -6.87
CA THR A 993 20.50 -33.63 -8.05
C THR A 993 19.64 -33.48 -9.29
N LEU A 994 19.98 -32.52 -10.15
CA LEU A 994 19.20 -32.20 -11.34
C LEU A 994 19.58 -33.12 -12.51
N PHE A 995 20.87 -33.42 -12.67
CA PHE A 995 21.36 -34.36 -13.66
C PHE A 995 22.81 -34.78 -13.41
N ASP A 996 23.18 -35.92 -14.00
CA ASP A 996 24.56 -36.39 -14.20
C ASP A 996 24.88 -36.47 -15.68
N LEU A 997 26.02 -35.91 -16.10
CA LEU A 997 26.46 -35.89 -17.45
C LEU A 997 27.89 -36.47 -17.56
N ASP A 998 28.03 -37.56 -18.33
CA ASP A 998 29.35 -38.10 -18.66
C ASP A 998 29.94 -37.33 -19.86
N LEU A 999 31.18 -36.93 -19.74
CA LEU A 999 31.87 -36.12 -20.76
C LEU A 999 33.33 -36.51 -20.94
N VAL A 1000 33.89 -36.11 -22.06
CA VAL A 1000 35.33 -36.23 -22.34
C VAL A 1000 35.91 -34.86 -22.59
N ILE A 1001 36.92 -34.49 -21.83
CA ILE A 1001 37.67 -33.24 -22.00
C ILE A 1001 38.77 -33.50 -23.00
N GLU A 1002 38.77 -32.78 -24.15
CA GLU A 1002 39.67 -32.90 -25.28
C GLU A 1002 40.82 -31.89 -25.26
#